data_cf4b0aa95faab2c8f89208551fb035c1
#
_entry.id   cf4b0aa95faab2c8f89208551fb035c1
#
_cell.length_a   1.000
_cell.length_b   1.000
_cell.length_c   1.000
_cell.angle_alpha   90.00
_cell.angle_beta   90.00
_cell.angle_gamma   90.00
#
_symmetry.space_group_name_H-M   'P 1'
#
loop_
_entity.id
_entity.type
_entity.pdbx_description
1 polymer ?
#
loop_
_entity_poly.entity_id
_entity_poly.type
_entity_poly.pdbx_seq_one_letter_code
_entity_poly.pdbx_strand_id
1 'polypeptide(L)'
;REAWEERLTSGRPAMQLIDFEAVRAGMESNRSVSGQRSQAWAATGMATLAAIFIIFSTLSMGVTERTREFAMLRAVALTRGQIATIVAVESVLLAIVGWLGGLAAGYLMLVVGSHYVPGWFGADAVLGWGCIVLSGVTVLVGALGAAIVPAWRATRIEPLDAMTSKLSTPGIQSWMVWGGIGLTLSALTPLLVFAIPMSDEWRTWAYGFLTYPTLLLGMICLAPAIVVGSERTIGPWVTRALGLDTRMMKTQLSANLWRTVGATLALSIGLGLYASTQTWGYSMLKPFTPGNWLPDALVAFHPVGLDEERIDDVRKVSGVRPDRVMPLAIEQARFDWGDADQPSRVQRDNAVLFGIDPAMAFASEDTFLTFAFVEGDRASAIEALQSGGSCLISEDFQMSTGLSVGDELSFTPPTAEDERVTYRIAGVVSLPGWHWVTKFSGVRRHFVRTATVVFANREQVQRDFHLHQTEFVWMDIDDDADLSSMEADLQSIAERKSGETFVASGLGSVKSYRPFARMTASENVRKAIKLRADDMIWGMSYLPLITLAIMSLAIANTVIASVRSRTWEFGIMRSIGVTRGQLARLVIAETISIAVGACLLSLIFGLIAGWCGVGMAQYVGWFAGPPNFIIPWSHLSIGFAMTIGLCLLAGLWPVVRIGRAEPLGLLQAGRGGQG
;
A
#
# COMPACT_ATOMS: atom_id res chain seq x y z
N ARG A 1 9.06 -41.52 -12.22
CA ARG A 1 9.00 -40.18 -12.76
C ARG A 1 9.88 -40.09 -14.02
N GLU A 2 11.17 -40.32 -13.91
CA GLU A 2 12.13 -40.30 -15.04
C GLU A 2 11.69 -41.17 -16.21
N ALA A 3 11.21 -42.40 -15.96
CA ALA A 3 10.73 -43.34 -17.00
C ALA A 3 9.43 -42.82 -17.70
N TRP A 4 8.61 -42.00 -17.06
CA TRP A 4 7.45 -41.36 -17.67
C TRP A 4 7.82 -40.09 -18.44
N GLU A 5 8.75 -39.30 -17.91
CA GLU A 5 9.33 -38.15 -18.62
C GLU A 5 9.99 -38.57 -19.94
N GLU A 6 10.78 -39.64 -19.92
CA GLU A 6 11.43 -40.21 -21.10
C GLU A 6 10.41 -40.72 -22.12
N ARG A 7 9.32 -41.36 -21.70
CA ARG A 7 8.24 -41.80 -22.59
C ARG A 7 7.37 -40.65 -23.16
N LEU A 8 7.21 -39.55 -22.43
CA LEU A 8 6.42 -38.42 -22.87
C LEU A 8 7.23 -37.48 -23.80
N THR A 9 8.52 -37.43 -23.63
CA THR A 9 9.45 -36.63 -24.44
C THR A 9 9.99 -37.38 -25.67
N SER A 10 10.08 -38.72 -25.60
CA SER A 10 10.58 -39.53 -26.72
C SER A 10 9.51 -39.74 -27.78
N GLY A 11 9.36 -38.82 -28.69
CA GLY A 11 8.59 -39.02 -29.92
C GLY A 11 7.48 -38.01 -30.25
N ARG A 12 7.20 -37.00 -29.44
CA ARG A 12 6.32 -35.87 -29.76
C ARG A 12 6.76 -34.60 -29.03
N PRO A 13 6.92 -33.49 -29.73
CA PRO A 13 7.18 -32.23 -29.05
C PRO A 13 5.98 -31.83 -28.18
N ALA A 14 6.26 -31.35 -26.99
CA ALA A 14 5.40 -30.57 -26.14
C ALA A 14 4.52 -31.26 -25.08
N MET A 15 4.77 -32.49 -24.66
CA MET A 15 4.19 -32.92 -23.39
C MET A 15 5.21 -32.77 -22.25
N GLN A 16 4.98 -31.81 -21.38
CA GLN A 16 5.79 -31.61 -20.17
C GLN A 16 5.03 -32.20 -18.98
N LEU A 17 5.65 -33.09 -18.22
CA LEU A 17 5.09 -33.60 -16.99
C LEU A 17 5.20 -32.53 -15.92
N ILE A 18 4.07 -31.88 -15.62
CA ILE A 18 4.01 -30.86 -14.57
C ILE A 18 3.62 -31.55 -13.27
N ASP A 19 4.56 -31.66 -12.35
CA ASP A 19 4.32 -32.19 -11.02
C ASP A 19 3.56 -31.17 -10.17
N PHE A 20 2.56 -31.63 -9.42
CA PHE A 20 1.77 -30.79 -8.53
C PHE A 20 2.65 -30.08 -7.48
N GLU A 21 3.69 -30.73 -6.97
CA GLU A 21 4.65 -30.11 -6.05
C GLU A 21 5.48 -29.01 -6.71
N ALA A 22 5.88 -29.18 -7.98
CA ALA A 22 6.58 -28.16 -8.74
C ALA A 22 5.68 -26.95 -9.05
N VAL A 23 4.41 -27.19 -9.37
CA VAL A 23 3.39 -26.11 -9.53
C VAL A 23 3.19 -25.37 -8.23
N ARG A 24 3.04 -26.08 -7.11
CA ARG A 24 2.89 -25.50 -5.79
C ARG A 24 4.11 -24.67 -5.37
N ALA A 25 5.32 -25.20 -5.57
CA ALA A 25 6.56 -24.47 -5.31
C ALA A 25 6.69 -23.22 -6.21
N GLY A 26 6.29 -23.35 -7.50
CA GLY A 26 6.24 -22.22 -8.43
C GLY A 26 5.19 -21.16 -8.03
N MET A 27 4.05 -21.57 -7.49
CA MET A 27 3.06 -20.66 -6.96
C MET A 27 3.52 -19.98 -5.65
N GLU A 28 4.19 -20.74 -4.76
CA GLU A 28 4.74 -20.19 -3.52
C GLU A 28 5.91 -19.22 -3.78
N SER A 29 6.70 -19.45 -4.82
CA SER A 29 7.78 -18.56 -5.26
C SER A 29 7.30 -17.37 -6.11
N ASN A 30 6.01 -17.34 -6.49
CA ASN A 30 5.46 -16.25 -7.28
C ASN A 30 5.47 -14.94 -6.47
N ARG A 31 6.12 -13.90 -7.01
CA ARG A 31 6.28 -12.59 -6.34
C ARG A 31 4.96 -11.95 -5.92
N SER A 32 3.87 -12.20 -6.61
CA SER A 32 2.55 -11.69 -6.22
C SER A 32 2.05 -12.34 -4.92
N VAL A 33 2.25 -13.66 -4.78
CA VAL A 33 1.88 -14.40 -3.56
C VAL A 33 2.79 -14.03 -2.39
N SER A 34 4.10 -13.90 -2.63
CA SER A 34 5.05 -13.47 -1.60
C SER A 34 4.77 -12.03 -1.14
N GLY A 35 4.37 -11.13 -2.04
CA GLY A 35 3.95 -9.76 -1.72
C GLY A 35 2.71 -9.73 -0.83
N GLN A 36 1.66 -10.48 -1.17
CA GLN A 36 0.45 -10.60 -0.35
C GLN A 36 0.75 -11.23 1.01
N ARG A 37 1.62 -12.24 1.06
CA ARG A 37 2.05 -12.88 2.30
C ARG A 37 2.81 -11.91 3.20
N SER A 38 3.72 -11.10 2.66
CA SER A 38 4.45 -10.10 3.44
C SER A 38 3.52 -9.01 4.00
N GLN A 39 2.51 -8.59 3.24
CA GLN A 39 1.48 -7.66 3.72
C GLN A 39 0.63 -8.27 4.84
N ALA A 40 0.22 -9.53 4.70
CA ALA A 40 -0.51 -10.23 5.75
C ALA A 40 0.31 -10.33 7.04
N TRP A 41 1.63 -10.60 6.94
CA TRP A 41 2.53 -10.61 8.09
C TRP A 41 2.67 -9.22 8.72
N ALA A 42 2.84 -8.16 7.93
CA ALA A 42 2.91 -6.79 8.42
C ALA A 42 1.62 -6.39 9.15
N ALA A 43 0.46 -6.71 8.58
CA ALA A 43 -0.84 -6.45 9.17
C ALA A 43 -1.05 -7.24 10.48
N THR A 44 -0.64 -8.52 10.53
CA THR A 44 -0.68 -9.34 11.74
C THR A 44 0.24 -8.76 12.83
N GLY A 45 1.45 -8.33 12.48
CA GLY A 45 2.38 -7.67 13.39
C GLY A 45 1.78 -6.39 13.99
N MET A 46 1.16 -5.56 13.17
CA MET A 46 0.49 -4.33 13.61
C MET A 46 -0.72 -4.62 14.50
N ALA A 47 -1.56 -5.59 14.13
CA ALA A 47 -2.68 -6.03 14.99
C ALA A 47 -2.20 -6.56 16.33
N THR A 48 -1.09 -7.29 16.35
CA THR A 48 -0.45 -7.78 17.58
C THR A 48 0.03 -6.64 18.48
N LEU A 49 0.72 -5.66 17.91
CA LEU A 49 1.14 -4.47 18.66
C LEU A 49 -0.05 -3.72 19.25
N ALA A 50 -1.08 -3.55 18.46
CA ALA A 50 -2.31 -2.93 18.89
C ALA A 50 -2.97 -3.71 20.05
N ALA A 51 -3.04 -5.03 19.95
CA ALA A 51 -3.54 -5.91 21.02
C ALA A 51 -2.68 -5.79 22.31
N ILE A 52 -1.36 -5.77 22.18
CA ILE A 52 -0.43 -5.55 23.31
C ILE A 52 -0.76 -4.23 24.01
N PHE A 53 -0.98 -3.15 23.25
CA PHE A 53 -1.34 -1.84 23.81
C PHE A 53 -2.68 -1.84 24.53
N ILE A 54 -3.70 -2.53 23.98
CA ILE A 54 -5.01 -2.65 24.64
C ILE A 54 -4.86 -3.42 25.97
N ILE A 55 -4.20 -4.56 25.93
CA ILE A 55 -3.96 -5.40 27.13
C ILE A 55 -3.17 -4.60 28.17
N PHE A 56 -2.08 -3.95 27.75
CA PHE A 56 -1.27 -3.09 28.62
C PHE A 56 -2.12 -1.97 29.27
N SER A 57 -2.93 -1.26 28.47
CA SER A 57 -3.77 -0.18 28.95
C SER A 57 -4.81 -0.69 29.96
N THR A 58 -5.47 -1.78 29.63
CA THR A 58 -6.50 -2.40 30.47
C THR A 58 -5.94 -2.93 31.80
N LEU A 59 -4.80 -3.63 31.75
CA LEU A 59 -4.12 -4.14 32.95
C LEU A 59 -3.54 -3.03 33.80
N SER A 60 -2.93 -2.02 33.18
CA SER A 60 -2.37 -0.85 33.90
C SER A 60 -3.47 -0.10 34.65
N MET A 61 -4.67 -0.02 34.04
CA MET A 61 -5.83 0.57 34.67
C MET A 61 -6.35 -0.31 35.82
N GLY A 62 -6.50 -1.62 35.60
CA GLY A 62 -6.93 -2.57 36.64
C GLY A 62 -6.00 -2.54 37.85
N VAL A 63 -4.68 -2.48 37.65
CA VAL A 63 -3.70 -2.30 38.71
C VAL A 63 -3.89 -0.96 39.45
N THR A 64 -4.15 0.13 38.72
CA THR A 64 -4.36 1.46 39.33
C THR A 64 -5.64 1.53 40.14
N GLU A 65 -6.73 0.90 39.69
CA GLU A 65 -8.00 0.83 40.42
C GLU A 65 -7.88 -0.02 41.68
N ARG A 66 -7.09 -1.10 41.65
CA ARG A 66 -6.88 -2.03 42.77
C ARG A 66 -5.65 -1.74 43.61
N THR A 67 -5.06 -0.53 43.49
CA THR A 67 -3.83 -0.16 44.22
C THR A 67 -3.99 -0.38 45.73
N ARG A 68 -5.15 0.00 46.27
CA ARG A 68 -5.44 -0.16 47.71
C ARG A 68 -5.58 -1.64 48.11
N GLU A 69 -6.23 -2.45 47.25
CA GLU A 69 -6.36 -3.91 47.47
C GLU A 69 -4.97 -4.59 47.50
N PHE A 70 -4.10 -4.25 46.54
CA PHE A 70 -2.73 -4.76 46.50
C PHE A 70 -1.89 -4.28 47.70
N ALA A 71 -2.09 -3.04 48.17
CA ALA A 71 -1.49 -2.54 49.37
C ALA A 71 -1.92 -3.32 50.64
N MET A 72 -3.25 -3.58 50.76
CA MET A 72 -3.78 -4.40 51.87
C MET A 72 -3.26 -5.84 51.81
N LEU A 73 -3.23 -6.46 50.64
CA LEU A 73 -2.68 -7.81 50.46
C LEU A 73 -1.19 -7.87 50.85
N ARG A 74 -0.41 -6.80 50.56
CA ARG A 74 0.98 -6.72 51.03
C ARG A 74 1.08 -6.51 52.52
N ALA A 75 0.16 -5.78 53.14
CA ALA A 75 0.13 -5.61 54.57
C ALA A 75 -0.16 -6.93 55.31
N VAL A 76 -0.92 -7.86 54.67
CA VAL A 76 -1.21 -9.21 55.14
C VAL A 76 -0.13 -10.24 54.72
N ALA A 77 1.11 -9.76 54.39
CA ALA A 77 2.28 -10.57 54.09
C ALA A 77 2.35 -11.27 52.71
N LEU A 78 1.60 -10.85 51.69
CA LEU A 78 1.83 -11.33 50.34
C LEU A 78 3.18 -10.82 49.79
N THR A 79 3.94 -11.74 49.19
CA THR A 79 5.20 -11.40 48.54
C THR A 79 5.02 -10.67 47.23
N ARG A 80 6.04 -9.91 46.81
CA ARG A 80 6.03 -9.21 45.49
C ARG A 80 5.82 -10.19 44.35
N GLY A 81 6.41 -11.37 44.42
CA GLY A 81 6.24 -12.42 43.39
C GLY A 81 4.79 -12.91 43.26
N GLN A 82 4.11 -13.12 44.40
CA GLN A 82 2.69 -13.54 44.40
C GLN A 82 1.76 -12.52 43.75
N ILE A 83 2.01 -11.20 44.00
CA ILE A 83 1.22 -10.14 43.33
C ILE A 83 1.50 -10.12 41.82
N ALA A 84 2.77 -10.25 41.43
CA ALA A 84 3.11 -10.35 40.00
C ALA A 84 2.46 -11.58 39.35
N THR A 85 2.43 -12.71 40.02
CA THR A 85 1.76 -13.95 39.55
C THR A 85 0.27 -13.74 39.39
N ILE A 86 -0.42 -13.04 40.31
CA ILE A 86 -1.85 -12.73 40.19
C ILE A 86 -2.11 -11.94 38.89
N VAL A 87 -1.35 -10.87 38.65
CA VAL A 87 -1.49 -10.07 37.43
C VAL A 87 -1.16 -10.87 36.17
N ALA A 88 -0.13 -11.73 36.22
CA ALA A 88 0.24 -12.59 35.10
C ALA A 88 -0.84 -13.62 34.78
N VAL A 89 -1.41 -14.28 35.80
CA VAL A 89 -2.50 -15.26 35.63
C VAL A 89 -3.75 -14.59 35.06
N GLU A 90 -4.13 -13.41 35.57
CA GLU A 90 -5.25 -12.63 35.04
C GLU A 90 -5.03 -12.31 33.54
N SER A 91 -3.82 -11.92 33.17
CA SER A 91 -3.44 -11.65 31.79
C SER A 91 -3.55 -12.88 30.88
N VAL A 92 -3.07 -14.03 31.34
CA VAL A 92 -3.12 -15.30 30.60
C VAL A 92 -4.57 -15.79 30.43
N LEU A 93 -5.40 -15.68 31.48
CA LEU A 93 -6.82 -16.02 31.38
C LEU A 93 -7.55 -15.16 30.37
N LEU A 94 -7.34 -13.83 30.41
CA LEU A 94 -7.91 -12.90 29.43
C LEU A 94 -7.40 -13.21 28.01
N ALA A 95 -6.12 -13.55 27.87
CA ALA A 95 -5.52 -13.93 26.59
C ALA A 95 -6.17 -15.20 26.00
N ILE A 96 -6.39 -16.23 26.81
CA ILE A 96 -7.02 -17.50 26.38
C ILE A 96 -8.47 -17.26 25.96
N VAL A 97 -9.24 -16.54 26.77
CA VAL A 97 -10.65 -16.22 26.47
C VAL A 97 -10.73 -15.36 25.20
N GLY A 98 -9.85 -14.35 25.09
CA GLY A 98 -9.74 -13.50 23.90
C GLY A 98 -9.35 -14.27 22.64
N TRP A 99 -8.40 -15.20 22.75
CA TRP A 99 -7.97 -16.05 21.65
C TRP A 99 -9.09 -16.97 21.16
N LEU A 100 -9.80 -17.66 22.07
CA LEU A 100 -10.94 -18.50 21.71
C LEU A 100 -12.08 -17.70 21.07
N GLY A 101 -12.41 -16.55 21.65
CA GLY A 101 -13.40 -15.62 21.09
C GLY A 101 -12.98 -15.08 19.73
N GLY A 102 -11.70 -14.74 19.55
CA GLY A 102 -11.12 -14.31 18.29
C GLY A 102 -11.16 -15.38 17.20
N LEU A 103 -10.86 -16.64 17.55
CA LEU A 103 -10.99 -17.78 16.63
C LEU A 103 -12.43 -17.99 16.18
N ALA A 104 -13.39 -17.93 17.13
CA ALA A 104 -14.81 -18.06 16.82
C ALA A 104 -15.31 -16.91 15.91
N ALA A 105 -14.93 -15.67 16.21
CA ALA A 105 -15.26 -14.52 15.39
C ALA A 105 -14.61 -14.59 14.00
N GLY A 106 -13.34 -14.98 13.91
CA GLY A 106 -12.61 -15.19 12.66
C GLY A 106 -13.24 -16.29 11.79
N TYR A 107 -13.61 -17.40 12.38
CA TYR A 107 -14.33 -18.48 11.69
C TYR A 107 -15.70 -18.01 11.17
N LEU A 108 -16.47 -17.31 12.00
CA LEU A 108 -17.75 -16.73 11.58
C LEU A 108 -17.58 -15.76 10.42
N MET A 109 -16.56 -14.92 10.48
CA MET A 109 -16.24 -13.96 9.40
C MET A 109 -15.87 -14.69 8.10
N LEU A 110 -15.12 -15.78 8.17
CA LEU A 110 -14.80 -16.61 7.00
C LEU A 110 -16.06 -17.24 6.39
N VAL A 111 -16.93 -17.83 7.21
CA VAL A 111 -18.17 -18.46 6.75
C VAL A 111 -19.12 -17.43 6.13
N VAL A 112 -19.31 -16.30 6.78
CA VAL A 112 -20.16 -15.22 6.27
C VAL A 112 -19.54 -14.58 5.02
N GLY A 113 -18.24 -14.32 5.03
CA GLY A 113 -17.51 -13.73 3.91
C GLY A 113 -17.50 -14.63 2.67
N SER A 114 -17.28 -15.93 2.83
CA SER A 114 -17.32 -16.89 1.71
C SER A 114 -18.72 -17.03 1.09
N HIS A 115 -19.77 -16.81 1.90
CA HIS A 115 -21.16 -16.87 1.41
C HIS A 115 -21.60 -15.59 0.68
N TYR A 116 -21.29 -14.41 1.23
CA TYR A 116 -21.77 -13.13 0.70
C TYR A 116 -20.80 -12.47 -0.29
N VAL A 117 -19.50 -12.75 -0.20
CA VAL A 117 -18.46 -12.14 -1.04
C VAL A 117 -17.45 -13.21 -1.51
N PRO A 118 -17.90 -14.22 -2.28
CA PRO A 118 -17.04 -15.36 -2.66
C PRO A 118 -15.81 -14.96 -3.48
N GLY A 119 -15.89 -13.85 -4.23
CA GLY A 119 -14.74 -13.33 -5.00
C GLY A 119 -13.56 -12.85 -4.15
N TRP A 120 -13.77 -12.60 -2.85
CA TRP A 120 -12.74 -12.11 -1.93
C TRP A 120 -12.21 -13.21 -1.02
N PHE A 121 -13.07 -14.10 -0.56
CA PHE A 121 -12.72 -15.13 0.43
C PHE A 121 -12.41 -16.50 -0.18
N GLY A 122 -12.67 -16.68 -1.49
CA GLY A 122 -12.59 -18.00 -2.11
C GLY A 122 -13.66 -18.98 -1.59
N ALA A 123 -14.04 -19.96 -2.41
CA ALA A 123 -15.10 -20.90 -2.06
C ALA A 123 -14.74 -21.87 -0.90
N ASP A 124 -13.42 -22.06 -0.64
CA ASP A 124 -12.89 -23.03 0.31
C ASP A 124 -11.95 -22.39 1.35
N ALA A 125 -12.27 -21.18 1.82
CA ALA A 125 -11.47 -20.52 2.85
C ALA A 125 -11.58 -21.28 4.18
N VAL A 126 -10.50 -21.93 4.61
CA VAL A 126 -10.43 -22.73 5.84
C VAL A 126 -9.45 -22.11 6.83
N LEU A 127 -9.80 -22.13 8.10
CA LEU A 127 -8.90 -21.72 9.17
C LEU A 127 -7.79 -22.77 9.30
N GLY A 128 -6.60 -22.46 8.75
CA GLY A 128 -5.46 -23.37 8.77
C GLY A 128 -4.91 -23.60 10.18
N TRP A 129 -4.47 -24.82 10.49
CA TRP A 129 -3.87 -25.16 11.77
C TRP A 129 -2.71 -24.24 12.17
N GLY A 130 -1.89 -23.82 11.18
CA GLY A 130 -0.81 -22.87 11.40
C GLY A 130 -1.30 -21.50 11.92
N CYS A 131 -2.45 -21.00 11.46
CA CYS A 131 -3.04 -19.76 11.95
C CYS A 131 -3.52 -19.92 13.42
N ILE A 132 -4.07 -21.06 13.77
CA ILE A 132 -4.56 -21.34 15.14
C ILE A 132 -3.38 -21.33 16.12
N VAL A 133 -2.31 -22.06 15.81
CA VAL A 133 -1.12 -22.14 16.69
C VAL A 133 -0.39 -20.80 16.74
N LEU A 134 -0.15 -20.17 15.59
CA LEU A 134 0.58 -18.91 15.52
C LEU A 134 -0.16 -17.79 16.26
N SER A 135 -1.47 -17.66 16.06
CA SER A 135 -2.28 -16.69 16.80
C SER A 135 -2.28 -16.95 18.31
N GLY A 136 -2.35 -18.20 18.74
CA GLY A 136 -2.27 -18.56 20.16
C GLY A 136 -0.94 -18.18 20.80
N VAL A 137 0.17 -18.51 20.15
CA VAL A 137 1.52 -18.11 20.60
C VAL A 137 1.66 -16.59 20.64
N THR A 138 1.23 -15.91 19.61
CA THR A 138 1.32 -14.45 19.49
C THR A 138 0.52 -13.74 20.58
N VAL A 139 -0.70 -14.20 20.85
CA VAL A 139 -1.58 -13.64 21.90
C VAL A 139 -1.01 -13.89 23.29
N LEU A 140 -0.51 -15.09 23.57
CA LEU A 140 0.10 -15.42 24.87
C LEU A 140 1.38 -14.59 25.13
N VAL A 141 2.29 -14.55 24.16
CA VAL A 141 3.53 -13.75 24.26
C VAL A 141 3.21 -12.27 24.40
N GLY A 142 2.25 -11.77 23.60
CA GLY A 142 1.80 -10.39 23.66
C GLY A 142 1.17 -10.03 25.01
N ALA A 143 0.32 -10.90 25.57
CA ALA A 143 -0.32 -10.67 26.86
C ALA A 143 0.69 -10.67 28.02
N LEU A 144 1.63 -11.63 28.02
CA LEU A 144 2.69 -11.67 29.02
C LEU A 144 3.60 -10.43 28.91
N GLY A 145 3.98 -10.04 27.70
CA GLY A 145 4.76 -8.81 27.45
C GLY A 145 4.04 -7.55 27.94
N ALA A 146 2.75 -7.43 27.65
CA ALA A 146 1.91 -6.32 28.10
C ALA A 146 1.74 -6.28 29.62
N ALA A 147 1.77 -7.44 30.29
CA ALA A 147 1.62 -7.56 31.73
C ALA A 147 2.89 -7.18 32.53
N ILE A 148 4.07 -7.17 31.92
CA ILE A 148 5.35 -6.94 32.62
C ILE A 148 5.33 -5.61 33.39
N VAL A 149 4.99 -4.51 32.73
CA VAL A 149 5.02 -3.17 33.36
C VAL A 149 3.94 -3.00 34.42
N PRO A 150 2.65 -3.38 34.19
CA PRO A 150 1.64 -3.34 35.22
C PRO A 150 1.98 -4.24 36.43
N ALA A 151 2.47 -5.46 36.21
CA ALA A 151 2.90 -6.34 37.27
C ALA A 151 4.04 -5.74 38.08
N TRP A 152 5.08 -5.19 37.42
CA TRP A 152 6.18 -4.52 38.07
C TRP A 152 5.73 -3.30 38.87
N ARG A 153 4.79 -2.49 38.37
CA ARG A 153 4.19 -1.38 39.12
C ARG A 153 3.44 -1.88 40.35
N ALA A 154 2.62 -2.92 40.22
CA ALA A 154 1.89 -3.52 41.33
C ALA A 154 2.82 -4.01 42.43
N THR A 155 3.97 -4.57 42.08
CA THR A 155 4.98 -5.02 43.09
C THR A 155 5.68 -3.89 43.82
N ARG A 156 5.68 -2.67 43.33
CA ARG A 156 6.33 -1.50 43.90
C ARG A 156 5.43 -0.62 44.77
N ILE A 157 4.12 -0.94 44.85
CA ILE A 157 3.17 -0.22 45.68
C ILE A 157 3.57 -0.37 47.16
N GLU A 158 3.92 0.72 47.82
CA GLU A 158 4.19 0.73 49.24
C GLU A 158 2.88 0.85 50.04
N PRO A 159 2.63 -0.01 51.07
CA PRO A 159 1.40 0.05 51.84
C PRO A 159 1.09 1.42 52.46
N LEU A 160 2.16 2.12 52.89
CA LEU A 160 2.04 3.44 53.51
C LEU A 160 1.68 4.54 52.51
N ASP A 161 2.27 4.51 51.30
CA ASP A 161 2.01 5.50 50.26
C ASP A 161 0.62 5.35 49.65
N ALA A 162 0.09 4.12 49.60
CA ALA A 162 -1.26 3.86 49.14
C ALA A 162 -2.36 4.37 50.10
N MET A 163 -2.02 4.60 51.36
CA MET A 163 -2.93 5.14 52.37
C MET A 163 -2.87 6.68 52.44
N THR A 164 -1.79 7.29 51.91
CA THR A 164 -1.64 8.76 51.82
C THR A 164 -1.90 9.18 50.37
N SER A 165 -2.96 9.96 50.16
CA SER A 165 -3.27 10.51 48.83
C SER A 165 -2.26 11.59 48.42
N LYS A 166 -1.03 11.21 48.12
CA LYS A 166 -0.07 12.10 47.47
C LYS A 166 -0.44 12.19 45.99
N LEU A 167 -1.03 13.28 45.59
CA LEU A 167 -1.08 13.74 44.21
C LEU A 167 0.36 14.03 43.72
N SER A 168 1.09 12.98 43.34
CA SER A 168 2.32 13.14 42.59
C SER A 168 1.96 13.51 41.15
N THR A 169 1.97 14.80 40.86
CA THR A 169 1.99 15.30 39.50
C THR A 169 3.28 14.86 38.83
N PRO A 170 3.26 13.95 37.85
CA PRO A 170 4.46 13.64 37.09
C PRO A 170 4.91 14.92 36.37
N GLY A 171 6.16 15.32 36.59
CA GLY A 171 6.68 16.55 36.04
C GLY A 171 6.57 16.64 34.53
N ILE A 172 5.92 17.68 34.07
CA ILE A 172 5.64 18.04 32.67
C ILE A 172 6.96 18.32 31.88
N GLN A 173 8.10 18.35 32.52
CA GLN A 173 9.39 18.70 31.92
C GLN A 173 9.94 17.68 30.90
N SER A 174 9.49 16.42 30.92
CA SER A 174 10.09 15.38 30.07
C SER A 174 9.43 15.18 28.69
N TRP A 175 8.26 15.78 28.41
CA TRP A 175 7.58 15.54 27.13
C TRP A 175 8.36 16.05 25.90
N MET A 176 9.10 17.17 26.05
CA MET A 176 9.96 17.71 24.98
C MET A 176 11.13 16.77 24.68
N VAL A 177 11.71 16.17 25.71
CA VAL A 177 12.81 15.19 25.54
C VAL A 177 12.29 13.96 24.81
N TRP A 178 11.15 13.42 25.22
CA TRP A 178 10.52 12.29 24.53
C TRP A 178 10.14 12.64 23.10
N GLY A 179 9.59 13.84 22.86
CA GLY A 179 9.30 14.34 21.52
C GLY A 179 10.54 14.48 20.64
N GLY A 180 11.64 14.98 21.19
CA GLY A 180 12.94 15.06 20.51
C GLY A 180 13.47 13.68 20.14
N ILE A 181 13.46 12.72 21.07
CA ILE A 181 13.86 11.33 20.81
C ILE A 181 12.96 10.71 19.73
N GLY A 182 11.64 10.92 19.82
CA GLY A 182 10.70 10.40 18.84
C GLY A 182 10.93 10.97 17.44
N LEU A 183 11.19 12.26 17.33
CA LEU A 183 11.50 12.92 16.06
C LEU A 183 12.82 12.40 15.47
N THR A 184 13.87 12.28 16.27
CA THR A 184 15.16 11.76 15.82
C THR A 184 15.07 10.31 15.36
N LEU A 185 14.37 9.45 16.09
CA LEU A 185 14.13 8.06 15.68
C LEU A 185 13.33 7.97 14.37
N SER A 186 12.28 8.79 14.22
CA SER A 186 11.48 8.83 12.99
C SER A 186 12.26 9.35 11.78
N ALA A 187 13.16 10.33 11.99
CA ALA A 187 14.04 10.85 10.93
C ALA A 187 15.21 9.88 10.64
N LEU A 188 15.69 9.15 11.63
CA LEU A 188 16.75 8.15 11.46
C LEU A 188 16.32 6.99 10.57
N THR A 189 15.04 6.63 10.60
CA THR A 189 14.48 5.53 9.81
C THR A 189 14.74 5.66 8.30
N PRO A 190 14.32 6.73 7.61
CA PRO A 190 14.63 6.92 6.20
C PRO A 190 16.12 7.09 5.94
N LEU A 191 16.85 7.72 6.84
CA LEU A 191 18.29 7.90 6.72
C LEU A 191 19.04 6.57 6.72
N LEU A 192 18.68 5.64 7.61
CA LEU A 192 19.28 4.30 7.67
C LEU A 192 19.02 3.49 6.38
N VAL A 193 17.83 3.63 5.79
CA VAL A 193 17.48 2.84 4.60
C VAL A 193 18.08 3.42 3.32
N PHE A 194 18.08 4.74 3.16
CA PHE A 194 18.40 5.37 1.87
C PHE A 194 19.77 6.05 1.82
N ALA A 195 20.31 6.52 2.94
CA ALA A 195 21.58 7.26 2.95
C ALA A 195 22.81 6.37 3.17
N ILE A 196 22.65 5.20 3.82
CA ILE A 196 23.79 4.30 4.08
C ILE A 196 24.04 3.45 2.82
N PRO A 197 25.26 3.46 2.27
CA PRO A 197 25.62 2.62 1.15
C PRO A 197 25.67 1.14 1.59
N MET A 198 24.73 0.34 1.09
CA MET A 198 24.65 -1.10 1.34
C MET A 198 24.09 -1.80 0.11
N SER A 199 24.33 -3.12 -0.01
CA SER A 199 23.75 -3.91 -1.09
C SER A 199 22.21 -3.96 -0.98
N ASP A 200 21.52 -4.16 -2.11
CA ASP A 200 20.06 -4.17 -2.18
C ASP A 200 19.44 -5.27 -1.30
N GLU A 201 20.15 -6.40 -1.16
CA GLU A 201 19.74 -7.51 -0.31
C GLU A 201 19.78 -7.13 1.18
N TRP A 202 20.88 -6.56 1.67
CA TRP A 202 20.99 -6.07 3.04
C TRP A 202 20.05 -4.93 3.34
N ARG A 203 19.78 -4.07 2.35
CA ARG A 203 18.81 -2.97 2.46
C ARG A 203 17.39 -3.50 2.66
N THR A 204 17.02 -4.57 1.95
CA THR A 204 15.70 -5.22 2.11
C THR A 204 15.54 -5.81 3.51
N TRP A 205 16.58 -6.47 4.03
CA TRP A 205 16.59 -6.98 5.40
C TRP A 205 16.53 -5.84 6.45
N ALA A 206 17.33 -4.81 6.29
CA ALA A 206 17.32 -3.63 7.16
C ALA A 206 15.93 -2.93 7.16
N TYR A 207 15.31 -2.81 5.99
CA TYR A 207 13.96 -2.27 5.89
C TYR A 207 12.95 -3.10 6.69
N GLY A 208 12.92 -4.41 6.53
CA GLY A 208 11.97 -5.29 7.22
C GLY A 208 12.17 -5.34 8.73
N PHE A 209 13.41 -5.50 9.19
CA PHE A 209 13.71 -5.78 10.59
C PHE A 209 14.12 -4.57 11.43
N LEU A 210 14.63 -3.50 10.83
CA LEU A 210 15.10 -2.33 11.57
C LEU A 210 14.17 -1.13 11.41
N THR A 211 13.68 -0.86 10.20
CA THR A 211 12.89 0.35 9.89
C THR A 211 11.58 0.39 10.65
N TYR A 212 10.78 -0.67 10.58
CA TYR A 212 9.47 -0.69 11.25
C TYR A 212 9.57 -0.62 12.78
N PRO A 213 10.44 -1.40 13.46
CA PRO A 213 10.62 -1.27 14.89
C PRO A 213 11.11 0.11 15.34
N THR A 214 12.08 0.71 14.62
CA THR A 214 12.57 2.05 14.92
C THR A 214 11.51 3.13 14.74
N LEU A 215 10.74 3.04 13.66
CA LEU A 215 9.64 3.98 13.38
C LEU A 215 8.53 3.87 14.43
N LEU A 216 8.19 2.64 14.86
CA LEU A 216 7.22 2.40 15.92
C LEU A 216 7.72 2.96 17.27
N LEU A 217 8.99 2.75 17.62
CA LEU A 217 9.59 3.33 18.81
C LEU A 217 9.58 4.86 18.73
N GLY A 218 9.88 5.42 17.56
CA GLY A 218 9.79 6.85 17.28
C GLY A 218 8.38 7.38 17.53
N MET A 219 7.36 6.68 17.05
CA MET A 219 5.95 7.02 17.26
C MET A 219 5.56 6.98 18.74
N ILE A 220 5.99 5.94 19.47
CA ILE A 220 5.73 5.82 20.91
C ILE A 220 6.36 6.98 21.68
N CYS A 221 7.59 7.34 21.36
CA CYS A 221 8.30 8.45 22.00
C CYS A 221 7.71 9.83 21.61
N LEU A 222 7.18 9.97 20.40
CA LEU A 222 6.59 11.21 19.91
C LEU A 222 5.18 11.46 20.47
N ALA A 223 4.45 10.40 20.83
CA ALA A 223 3.06 10.48 21.27
C ALA A 223 2.83 11.44 22.46
N PRO A 224 3.65 11.45 23.54
CA PRO A 224 3.47 12.43 24.65
C PRO A 224 3.54 13.88 24.17
N ALA A 225 4.46 14.18 23.25
CA ALA A 225 4.62 15.52 22.70
C ALA A 225 3.41 15.93 21.85
N ILE A 226 2.89 15.02 21.03
CA ILE A 226 1.68 15.26 20.22
C ILE A 226 0.47 15.45 21.10
N VAL A 227 0.26 14.65 22.15
CA VAL A 227 -0.86 14.78 23.07
C VAL A 227 -0.82 16.14 23.77
N VAL A 228 0.31 16.53 24.36
CA VAL A 228 0.45 17.83 25.01
C VAL A 228 0.38 18.99 24.02
N GLY A 229 0.97 18.81 22.84
CA GLY A 229 0.89 19.80 21.76
C GLY A 229 -0.53 20.03 21.27
N SER A 230 -1.29 18.95 21.01
CA SER A 230 -2.70 19.05 20.58
C SER A 230 -3.60 19.67 21.65
N GLU A 231 -3.38 19.35 22.93
CA GLU A 231 -4.09 20.01 24.04
C GLU A 231 -3.88 21.53 24.05
N ARG A 232 -2.64 21.97 23.81
CA ARG A 232 -2.30 23.40 23.87
C ARG A 232 -2.74 24.19 22.64
N THR A 233 -2.68 23.58 21.44
CA THR A 233 -2.96 24.26 20.17
C THR A 233 -4.39 24.07 19.70
N ILE A 234 -4.88 22.83 19.70
CA ILE A 234 -6.19 22.46 19.16
C ILE A 234 -7.27 22.52 20.25
N GLY A 235 -6.94 22.16 21.48
CA GLY A 235 -7.85 22.19 22.62
C GLY A 235 -8.65 23.48 22.74
N PRO A 236 -8.06 24.68 22.66
CA PRO A 236 -8.80 25.96 22.69
C PRO A 236 -9.81 26.13 21.55
N TRP A 237 -9.52 25.58 20.36
CA TRP A 237 -10.44 25.64 19.22
C TRP A 237 -11.64 24.70 19.42
N VAL A 238 -11.38 23.49 19.88
CA VAL A 238 -12.43 22.48 20.15
C VAL A 238 -13.37 22.98 21.26
N THR A 239 -12.81 23.55 22.35
CA THR A 239 -13.64 24.09 23.45
C THR A 239 -14.48 25.27 23.02
N ARG A 240 -13.93 26.19 22.21
CA ARG A 240 -14.72 27.32 21.64
C ARG A 240 -15.83 26.82 20.72
N ALA A 241 -15.55 25.85 19.85
CA ALA A 241 -16.56 25.28 18.95
C ALA A 241 -17.69 24.59 19.70
N LEU A 242 -17.43 24.02 20.88
CA LEU A 242 -18.40 23.38 21.75
C LEU A 242 -19.05 24.35 22.76
N GLY A 243 -18.70 25.64 22.74
CA GLY A 243 -19.25 26.66 23.67
C GLY A 243 -18.83 26.43 25.12
N LEU A 244 -17.58 25.95 25.34
CA LEU A 244 -16.99 25.75 26.67
C LEU A 244 -15.93 26.79 26.97
N ASP A 245 -15.73 27.11 28.26
CA ASP A 245 -14.58 27.90 28.69
C ASP A 245 -13.28 27.08 28.45
N THR A 246 -12.31 27.69 27.78
CA THR A 246 -11.00 27.07 27.48
C THR A 246 -10.24 26.66 28.74
N ARG A 247 -10.51 27.29 29.88
CA ARG A 247 -9.92 26.94 31.17
C ARG A 247 -10.36 25.58 31.70
N MET A 248 -11.57 25.12 31.33
CA MET A 248 -12.12 23.84 31.80
C MET A 248 -11.38 22.64 31.22
N MET A 249 -10.74 22.77 30.05
CA MET A 249 -10.00 21.68 29.41
C MET A 249 -8.47 21.77 29.62
N LYS A 250 -8.00 22.91 30.13
CA LYS A 250 -6.57 23.13 30.34
C LYS A 250 -6.04 22.11 31.35
N THR A 251 -5.01 21.37 30.94
CA THR A 251 -4.33 20.32 31.74
C THR A 251 -5.10 19.00 31.92
N GLN A 252 -6.25 18.79 31.28
CA GLN A 252 -7.02 17.55 31.47
C GLN A 252 -6.37 16.33 30.81
N LEU A 253 -5.87 16.48 29.59
CA LEU A 253 -5.18 15.40 28.86
C LEU A 253 -3.80 15.12 29.48
N SER A 254 -3.10 16.18 29.89
CA SER A 254 -1.77 16.07 30.51
C SER A 254 -1.82 15.59 31.96
N ALA A 255 -2.92 15.72 32.68
CA ALA A 255 -3.08 15.20 34.05
C ALA A 255 -2.99 13.67 34.12
N ASN A 256 -3.45 12.96 33.08
CA ASN A 256 -3.36 11.51 32.94
C ASN A 256 -2.59 11.12 31.66
N LEU A 257 -1.44 11.73 31.45
CA LEU A 257 -0.67 11.68 30.20
C LEU A 257 -0.48 10.27 29.64
N TRP A 258 -0.02 9.31 30.46
CA TRP A 258 0.25 7.96 29.98
C TRP A 258 -0.97 7.18 29.51
N ARG A 259 -2.14 7.42 30.12
CA ARG A 259 -3.40 6.82 29.69
C ARG A 259 -3.85 7.41 28.36
N THR A 260 -3.81 8.74 28.25
CA THR A 260 -4.14 9.44 27.01
C THR A 260 -3.20 9.06 25.87
N VAL A 261 -1.89 8.97 26.15
CA VAL A 261 -0.89 8.50 25.20
C VAL A 261 -1.19 7.07 24.73
N GLY A 262 -1.54 6.17 25.66
CA GLY A 262 -1.91 4.80 25.29
C GLY A 262 -3.11 4.73 24.35
N ALA A 263 -4.17 5.51 24.63
CA ALA A 263 -5.35 5.58 23.75
C ALA A 263 -5.01 6.20 22.38
N THR A 264 -4.23 7.28 22.37
CA THR A 264 -3.79 7.94 21.14
C THR A 264 -2.93 7.01 20.28
N LEU A 265 -1.98 6.27 20.89
CA LEU A 265 -1.13 5.30 20.21
C LEU A 265 -1.95 4.15 19.60
N ALA A 266 -2.89 3.60 20.37
CA ALA A 266 -3.75 2.52 19.88
C ALA A 266 -4.46 2.92 18.57
N LEU A 267 -5.09 4.10 18.55
CA LEU A 267 -5.73 4.63 17.32
C LEU A 267 -4.72 4.91 16.21
N SER A 268 -3.58 5.52 16.57
CA SER A 268 -2.59 5.94 15.59
C SER A 268 -1.97 4.77 14.84
N ILE A 269 -1.88 3.59 15.45
CA ILE A 269 -1.36 2.38 14.80
C ILE A 269 -2.28 1.96 13.64
N GLY A 270 -3.59 1.80 13.90
CA GLY A 270 -4.55 1.41 12.87
C GLY A 270 -4.67 2.44 11.75
N LEU A 271 -4.80 3.72 12.14
CA LEU A 271 -4.93 4.81 11.19
C LEU A 271 -3.62 5.09 10.43
N GLY A 272 -2.47 4.90 11.07
CA GLY A 272 -1.15 5.03 10.44
C GLY A 272 -0.89 3.94 9.40
N LEU A 273 -1.30 2.71 9.69
CA LEU A 273 -1.27 1.62 8.72
C LEU A 273 -2.17 1.92 7.53
N TYR A 274 -3.39 2.41 7.77
CA TYR A 274 -4.29 2.86 6.72
C TYR A 274 -3.63 3.95 5.85
N ALA A 275 -3.09 4.99 6.47
CA ALA A 275 -2.45 6.09 5.76
C ALA A 275 -1.21 5.62 4.96
N SER A 276 -0.41 4.73 5.51
CA SER A 276 0.73 4.12 4.83
C SER A 276 0.29 3.28 3.62
N THR A 277 -0.75 2.46 3.77
CA THR A 277 -1.30 1.61 2.69
C THR A 277 -1.87 2.46 1.55
N GLN A 278 -2.62 3.51 1.87
CA GLN A 278 -3.18 4.42 0.86
C GLN A 278 -2.06 5.16 0.10
N THR A 279 -1.12 5.73 0.83
CA THR A 279 0.01 6.47 0.25
C THR A 279 0.87 5.57 -0.64
N TRP A 280 1.20 4.37 -0.14
CA TRP A 280 1.96 3.37 -0.89
C TRP A 280 1.19 2.91 -2.13
N GLY A 281 -0.09 2.56 -2.00
CA GLY A 281 -0.92 2.05 -3.08
C GLY A 281 -1.05 3.04 -4.25
N TYR A 282 -1.42 4.30 -3.95
CA TYR A 282 -1.55 5.33 -5.00
C TYR A 282 -0.22 5.74 -5.61
N SER A 283 0.87 5.73 -4.85
CA SER A 283 2.20 5.99 -5.38
C SER A 283 2.67 4.86 -6.31
N MET A 284 2.40 3.60 -5.95
CA MET A 284 2.71 2.44 -6.78
C MET A 284 1.84 2.35 -8.04
N LEU A 285 0.64 2.90 -8.01
CA LEU A 285 -0.27 2.88 -9.16
C LEU A 285 0.16 3.84 -10.27
N LYS A 286 0.70 5.01 -9.91
CA LYS A 286 0.99 6.08 -10.87
C LYS A 286 1.88 5.64 -12.04
N PRO A 287 2.99 4.92 -11.85
CA PRO A 287 3.82 4.43 -12.95
C PRO A 287 3.10 3.47 -13.90
N PHE A 288 2.05 2.78 -13.43
CA PHE A 288 1.26 1.87 -14.25
C PHE A 288 0.06 2.54 -14.94
N THR A 289 -0.27 3.78 -14.55
CA THR A 289 -1.37 4.50 -15.17
C THR A 289 -0.89 5.06 -16.51
N PRO A 290 -1.61 4.77 -17.62
CA PRO A 290 -1.26 5.31 -18.93
C PRO A 290 -1.17 6.83 -18.91
N GLY A 291 -0.04 7.36 -19.41
CA GLY A 291 0.13 8.78 -19.65
C GLY A 291 -0.62 9.26 -20.90
N ASN A 292 -0.61 10.56 -21.13
CA ASN A 292 -1.22 11.16 -22.31
C ASN A 292 -0.36 11.03 -23.59
N TRP A 293 0.74 10.28 -23.52
CA TRP A 293 1.65 10.08 -24.66
C TRP A 293 1.14 9.05 -25.67
N LEU A 294 0.11 8.29 -25.32
CA LEU A 294 -0.49 7.25 -26.16
C LEU A 294 -1.66 7.81 -26.97
N PRO A 295 -1.86 7.33 -28.20
CA PRO A 295 -3.04 7.63 -29.00
C PRO A 295 -4.31 7.05 -28.38
N ASP A 296 -5.46 7.45 -28.92
CA ASP A 296 -6.77 7.03 -28.40
C ASP A 296 -7.04 5.54 -28.56
N ALA A 297 -6.58 4.93 -29.67
CA ALA A 297 -6.79 3.52 -29.95
C ALA A 297 -5.53 2.83 -30.50
N LEU A 298 -5.34 1.60 -30.05
CA LEU A 298 -4.29 0.67 -30.46
C LEU A 298 -4.97 -0.52 -31.12
N VAL A 299 -4.61 -0.81 -32.36
CA VAL A 299 -5.18 -1.94 -33.13
C VAL A 299 -4.08 -2.93 -33.48
N ALA A 300 -4.36 -4.21 -33.28
CA ALA A 300 -3.50 -5.31 -33.69
C ALA A 300 -4.26 -6.22 -34.67
N PHE A 301 -3.66 -6.53 -35.82
CA PHE A 301 -4.16 -7.42 -36.82
C PHE A 301 -3.40 -8.75 -36.76
N HIS A 302 -4.02 -9.76 -36.21
CA HIS A 302 -3.40 -11.07 -36.02
C HIS A 302 -4.02 -12.12 -36.92
N PRO A 303 -3.26 -13.14 -37.30
CA PRO A 303 -1.80 -13.34 -37.13
C PRO A 303 -0.96 -12.73 -38.25
N VAL A 304 -1.55 -12.08 -39.24
CA VAL A 304 -0.87 -11.77 -40.52
C VAL A 304 -0.44 -10.31 -40.65
N GLY A 305 -1.16 -9.41 -40.01
CA GLY A 305 -1.00 -7.99 -40.28
C GLY A 305 -1.66 -7.55 -41.59
N LEU A 306 -1.41 -6.32 -42.01
CA LEU A 306 -1.92 -5.68 -43.21
C LEU A 306 -0.77 -5.29 -44.14
N ASP A 307 -1.02 -5.38 -45.48
CA ASP A 307 -0.15 -4.77 -46.47
C ASP A 307 -0.30 -3.23 -46.43
N GLU A 308 0.70 -2.49 -46.88
CA GLU A 308 0.71 -1.02 -46.85
C GLU A 308 -0.51 -0.41 -47.54
N GLU A 309 -0.96 -1.00 -48.68
CA GLU A 309 -2.10 -0.53 -49.42
C GLU A 309 -3.42 -0.66 -48.63
N ARG A 310 -3.50 -1.58 -47.67
CA ARG A 310 -4.70 -1.80 -46.86
C ARG A 310 -4.76 -0.93 -45.61
N ILE A 311 -3.71 -0.22 -45.29
CA ILE A 311 -3.75 0.77 -44.21
C ILE A 311 -4.74 1.89 -44.56
N ASP A 312 -4.90 2.20 -45.82
CA ASP A 312 -5.91 3.17 -46.31
C ASP A 312 -7.36 2.72 -46.05
N ASP A 313 -7.62 1.41 -45.94
CA ASP A 313 -8.94 0.92 -45.53
C ASP A 313 -9.19 1.21 -44.02
N VAL A 314 -8.17 1.17 -43.18
CA VAL A 314 -8.28 1.56 -41.75
C VAL A 314 -8.59 3.06 -41.62
N ARG A 315 -8.00 3.88 -42.49
CA ARG A 315 -8.24 5.35 -42.49
C ARG A 315 -9.69 5.71 -42.90
N LYS A 316 -10.39 4.80 -43.58
CA LYS A 316 -11.78 4.99 -44.03
C LYS A 316 -12.81 4.51 -43.01
N VAL A 317 -12.41 3.87 -41.92
CA VAL A 317 -13.34 3.41 -40.89
C VAL A 317 -14.02 4.60 -40.23
N SER A 318 -15.31 4.51 -40.04
CA SER A 318 -16.11 5.59 -39.46
C SER A 318 -15.65 5.88 -38.00
N GLY A 319 -15.42 7.13 -37.67
CA GLY A 319 -14.92 7.56 -36.36
C GLY A 319 -13.40 7.53 -36.20
N VAL A 320 -12.65 7.09 -37.23
CA VAL A 320 -11.19 7.22 -37.26
C VAL A 320 -10.81 8.59 -37.84
N ARG A 321 -9.85 9.26 -37.29
CA ARG A 321 -9.25 10.48 -37.87
C ARG A 321 -8.23 10.07 -38.94
N PRO A 322 -8.51 10.29 -40.25
CA PRO A 322 -7.68 9.71 -41.31
C PRO A 322 -6.22 10.15 -41.30
N ASP A 323 -5.96 11.39 -40.88
CA ASP A 323 -4.60 11.97 -40.79
C ASP A 323 -3.85 11.52 -39.54
N ARG A 324 -4.52 10.82 -38.64
CA ARG A 324 -4.02 10.38 -37.35
C ARG A 324 -4.00 8.84 -37.24
N VAL A 325 -3.60 8.16 -38.30
CA VAL A 325 -3.43 6.69 -38.36
C VAL A 325 -1.99 6.38 -38.67
N MET A 326 -1.28 5.89 -37.69
CA MET A 326 0.16 5.57 -37.75
C MET A 326 0.38 4.04 -37.74
N PRO A 327 0.84 3.46 -38.84
CA PRO A 327 1.28 2.07 -38.89
C PRO A 327 2.60 1.90 -38.13
N LEU A 328 2.76 0.79 -37.42
CA LEU A 328 3.92 0.47 -36.61
C LEU A 328 4.64 -0.78 -37.10
N ALA A 329 5.95 -0.80 -36.91
CA ALA A 329 6.75 -2.01 -36.98
C ALA A 329 7.14 -2.40 -35.55
N ILE A 330 6.68 -3.55 -35.05
CA ILE A 330 6.94 -3.93 -33.65
C ILE A 330 7.61 -5.29 -33.61
N GLU A 331 8.74 -5.35 -32.88
CA GLU A 331 9.41 -6.60 -32.60
C GLU A 331 9.85 -6.67 -31.12
N GLN A 332 9.84 -7.89 -30.59
CA GLN A 332 10.35 -8.17 -29.25
C GLN A 332 11.71 -8.89 -29.36
N ALA A 333 12.80 -8.13 -29.24
CA ALA A 333 14.16 -8.63 -29.44
C ALA A 333 14.92 -8.76 -28.12
N ARG A 334 15.88 -9.66 -28.09
CA ARG A 334 16.84 -9.79 -26.97
C ARG A 334 17.88 -8.71 -27.03
N PHE A 335 18.35 -8.28 -25.86
CA PHE A 335 19.54 -7.44 -25.78
C PHE A 335 20.79 -8.26 -26.11
N ASP A 336 21.71 -7.66 -26.84
CA ASP A 336 23.06 -8.16 -27.02
C ASP A 336 24.04 -7.27 -26.27
N TRP A 337 24.44 -7.73 -25.10
CA TRP A 337 25.41 -7.02 -24.26
C TRP A 337 26.86 -7.26 -24.67
N GLY A 338 27.10 -8.08 -25.71
CA GLY A 338 28.44 -8.50 -26.11
C GLY A 338 29.16 -9.27 -24.99
N ASP A 339 30.40 -8.87 -24.71
CA ASP A 339 31.19 -9.44 -23.61
C ASP A 339 30.88 -8.84 -22.24
N ALA A 340 29.98 -7.85 -22.15
CA ALA A 340 29.57 -7.24 -20.90
C ALA A 340 28.47 -8.06 -20.22
N ASP A 341 28.53 -8.16 -18.89
CA ASP A 341 27.45 -8.78 -18.12
C ASP A 341 26.19 -7.91 -18.18
N GLN A 342 25.03 -8.57 -18.24
CA GLN A 342 23.75 -7.87 -18.14
C GLN A 342 23.69 -7.07 -16.83
N PRO A 343 23.32 -5.77 -16.86
CA PRO A 343 23.22 -4.96 -15.66
C PRO A 343 22.31 -5.61 -14.61
N SER A 344 22.75 -5.69 -13.38
CA SER A 344 22.08 -6.44 -12.29
C SER A 344 20.64 -5.99 -12.00
N ARG A 345 20.31 -4.75 -12.35
CA ARG A 345 18.95 -4.19 -12.21
C ARG A 345 18.04 -4.52 -13.38
N VAL A 346 18.59 -4.94 -14.52
CA VAL A 346 17.82 -5.37 -15.69
C VAL A 346 17.38 -6.82 -15.48
N GLN A 347 16.14 -7.02 -15.13
CA GLN A 347 15.61 -8.36 -14.78
C GLN A 347 15.20 -9.21 -15.99
N ARG A 348 15.16 -8.63 -17.18
CA ARG A 348 14.73 -9.26 -18.43
C ARG A 348 15.74 -8.96 -19.53
N ASP A 349 15.95 -9.92 -20.37
CA ASP A 349 16.94 -9.91 -21.45
C ASP A 349 16.41 -9.39 -22.78
N ASN A 350 15.23 -8.75 -22.77
CA ASN A 350 14.57 -8.33 -24.00
C ASN A 350 13.85 -6.98 -23.86
N ALA A 351 13.67 -6.30 -24.99
CA ALA A 351 12.86 -5.10 -25.14
C ALA A 351 11.80 -5.28 -26.23
N VAL A 352 10.75 -4.46 -26.19
CA VAL A 352 9.84 -4.27 -27.30
C VAL A 352 10.26 -3.00 -28.06
N LEU A 353 10.66 -3.20 -29.32
CA LEU A 353 10.98 -2.12 -30.23
C LEU A 353 9.72 -1.69 -30.98
N PHE A 354 9.44 -0.39 -30.92
CA PHE A 354 8.38 0.26 -31.68
C PHE A 354 9.03 1.09 -32.81
N GLY A 355 8.92 0.60 -34.02
CA GLY A 355 9.23 1.36 -35.21
C GLY A 355 8.07 2.30 -35.53
N ILE A 356 8.32 3.60 -35.41
CA ILE A 356 7.38 4.69 -35.64
C ILE A 356 7.83 5.52 -36.87
N ASP A 357 6.90 6.24 -37.50
CA ASP A 357 7.23 7.30 -38.44
C ASP A 357 7.50 8.59 -37.65
N PRO A 358 8.77 9.06 -37.55
CA PRO A 358 9.08 10.23 -36.75
C PRO A 358 8.45 11.52 -37.29
N ALA A 359 8.22 11.61 -38.61
CA ALA A 359 7.61 12.79 -39.22
C ALA A 359 6.14 12.92 -38.82
N MET A 360 5.42 11.80 -38.80
CA MET A 360 4.03 11.73 -38.35
C MET A 360 3.92 11.83 -36.83
N ALA A 361 4.77 11.10 -36.11
CA ALA A 361 4.73 11.04 -34.64
C ALA A 361 4.97 12.39 -33.96
N PHE A 362 5.82 13.24 -34.54
CA PHE A 362 6.30 14.49 -33.94
C PHE A 362 6.07 15.74 -34.81
N ALA A 363 5.03 15.73 -35.66
CA ALA A 363 4.67 16.91 -36.44
C ALA A 363 4.55 18.19 -35.59
N SER A 364 4.96 19.33 -36.10
CA SER A 364 5.17 20.57 -35.31
C SER A 364 3.87 21.17 -34.78
N GLU A 365 2.76 21.04 -35.49
CA GLU A 365 1.49 21.71 -35.15
C GLU A 365 0.51 20.83 -34.40
N ASP A 366 0.55 19.51 -34.61
CA ASP A 366 -0.34 18.55 -33.94
C ASP A 366 0.40 17.22 -33.70
N THR A 367 1.15 17.15 -32.62
CA THR A 367 1.97 15.97 -32.27
C THR A 367 1.11 14.77 -31.98
N PHE A 368 1.33 13.69 -32.74
CA PHE A 368 0.63 12.40 -32.49
C PHE A 368 1.12 11.74 -31.20
N LEU A 369 2.44 11.78 -30.91
CA LEU A 369 3.03 11.27 -29.67
C LEU A 369 3.59 12.41 -28.83
N THR A 370 3.08 12.55 -27.60
CA THR A 370 3.50 13.60 -26.66
C THR A 370 4.52 13.08 -25.65
N PHE A 371 5.74 12.76 -26.11
CA PHE A 371 6.80 12.29 -25.23
C PHE A 371 7.40 13.44 -24.41
N ALA A 372 7.58 13.18 -23.11
CA ALA A 372 8.35 14.07 -22.24
C ALA A 372 9.82 13.63 -22.25
N PHE A 373 10.69 14.43 -22.86
CA PHE A 373 12.12 14.19 -22.89
C PHE A 373 12.74 14.49 -21.53
N VAL A 374 13.46 13.54 -20.97
CA VAL A 374 14.18 13.63 -19.69
C VAL A 374 15.65 13.99 -19.95
N GLU A 375 16.24 13.40 -21.00
CA GLU A 375 17.61 13.66 -21.45
C GLU A 375 17.66 13.72 -22.99
N GLY A 376 18.50 14.62 -23.50
CA GLY A 376 18.61 14.90 -24.93
C GLY A 376 17.71 16.05 -25.37
N ASP A 377 18.14 16.74 -26.45
CA ASP A 377 17.34 17.79 -27.09
C ASP A 377 16.28 17.12 -28.00
N ARG A 378 15.03 17.56 -27.86
CA ARG A 378 13.90 17.00 -28.62
C ARG A 378 14.10 17.11 -30.14
N ALA A 379 14.54 18.25 -30.64
CA ALA A 379 14.67 18.49 -32.06
C ALA A 379 15.77 17.61 -32.67
N SER A 380 16.93 17.56 -32.02
CA SER A 380 18.07 16.75 -32.43
C SER A 380 17.74 15.23 -32.37
N ALA A 381 16.98 14.80 -31.35
CA ALA A 381 16.58 13.42 -31.23
C ALA A 381 15.59 12.99 -32.34
N ILE A 382 14.64 13.86 -32.72
CA ILE A 382 13.70 13.59 -33.82
C ILE A 382 14.46 13.55 -35.15
N GLU A 383 15.38 14.46 -35.41
CA GLU A 383 16.24 14.47 -36.61
C GLU A 383 17.09 13.19 -36.72
N ALA A 384 17.65 12.74 -35.57
CA ALA A 384 18.40 11.49 -35.50
C ALA A 384 17.54 10.26 -35.78
N LEU A 385 16.28 10.23 -35.26
CA LEU A 385 15.33 9.17 -35.60
C LEU A 385 14.95 9.16 -37.08
N GLN A 386 14.74 10.34 -37.71
CA GLN A 386 14.41 10.45 -39.14
C GLN A 386 15.58 9.94 -40.01
N SER A 387 16.80 10.24 -39.61
CA SER A 387 18.01 9.79 -40.33
C SER A 387 18.24 8.28 -40.19
N GLY A 388 17.61 7.61 -39.23
CA GLY A 388 17.82 6.20 -38.91
C GLY A 388 19.08 5.94 -38.05
N GLY A 389 19.26 4.68 -37.62
CA GLY A 389 20.39 4.27 -36.76
C GLY A 389 20.28 4.74 -35.30
N SER A 390 19.18 5.37 -34.93
CA SER A 390 18.99 5.93 -33.60
C SER A 390 17.71 5.43 -32.94
N CYS A 391 17.68 5.50 -31.60
CA CYS A 391 16.52 5.10 -30.81
C CYS A 391 16.28 6.04 -29.62
N LEU A 392 15.04 6.00 -29.10
CA LEU A 392 14.67 6.56 -27.80
C LEU A 392 14.45 5.45 -26.81
N ILE A 393 14.97 5.60 -25.60
CA ILE A 393 14.78 4.66 -24.50
C ILE A 393 13.91 5.28 -23.39
N SER A 394 13.31 4.41 -22.56
CA SER A 394 12.55 4.88 -21.40
C SER A 394 13.48 5.31 -20.26
N GLU A 395 13.04 6.30 -19.48
CA GLU A 395 13.68 6.77 -18.25
C GLU A 395 13.95 5.62 -17.26
N ASP A 396 12.99 4.69 -17.11
CA ASP A 396 13.13 3.51 -16.26
C ASP A 396 14.30 2.62 -16.71
N PHE A 397 14.49 2.48 -18.02
CA PHE A 397 15.57 1.69 -18.58
C PHE A 397 16.94 2.36 -18.40
N GLN A 398 17.00 3.68 -18.60
CA GLN A 398 18.19 4.47 -18.29
C GLN A 398 18.62 4.27 -16.84
N MET A 399 17.68 4.43 -15.89
CA MET A 399 17.96 4.25 -14.46
C MET A 399 18.44 2.82 -14.11
N SER A 400 17.98 1.82 -14.85
CA SER A 400 18.37 0.42 -14.60
C SER A 400 19.71 0.04 -15.20
N THR A 401 20.07 0.64 -16.33
CA THR A 401 21.31 0.31 -17.09
C THR A 401 22.44 1.30 -16.88
N GLY A 402 22.10 2.56 -16.62
CA GLY A 402 23.05 3.68 -16.62
C GLY A 402 23.40 4.20 -18.03
N LEU A 403 22.74 3.68 -19.09
CA LEU A 403 22.94 4.14 -20.46
C LEU A 403 22.38 5.54 -20.64
N SER A 404 23.05 6.38 -21.41
CA SER A 404 22.73 7.78 -21.65
C SER A 404 22.71 8.13 -23.14
N VAL A 405 22.30 9.34 -23.46
CA VAL A 405 22.34 9.83 -24.85
C VAL A 405 23.73 9.73 -25.44
N GLY A 406 23.83 9.12 -26.60
CA GLY A 406 25.09 8.87 -27.32
C GLY A 406 25.64 7.45 -27.19
N ASP A 407 25.19 6.68 -26.20
CA ASP A 407 25.55 5.27 -26.04
C ASP A 407 24.88 4.38 -27.08
N GLU A 408 25.41 3.18 -27.27
CA GLU A 408 24.89 2.19 -28.20
C GLU A 408 24.07 1.11 -27.47
N LEU A 409 22.95 0.72 -28.09
CA LEU A 409 22.09 -0.37 -27.63
C LEU A 409 21.94 -1.39 -28.74
N SER A 410 22.34 -2.63 -28.47
CA SER A 410 22.34 -3.70 -29.46
C SER A 410 21.30 -4.76 -29.15
N PHE A 411 20.78 -5.37 -30.22
CA PHE A 411 19.74 -6.39 -30.19
C PHE A 411 20.10 -7.55 -31.11
N THR A 412 19.60 -8.73 -30.74
CA THR A 412 19.62 -9.94 -31.59
C THR A 412 18.22 -10.15 -32.14
N PRO A 413 18.02 -10.13 -33.47
CA PRO A 413 16.74 -10.43 -34.10
C PRO A 413 16.31 -11.88 -33.80
N PRO A 414 15.03 -12.14 -33.47
CA PRO A 414 14.55 -13.50 -33.19
C PRO A 414 14.63 -14.46 -34.39
N THR A 415 14.67 -13.91 -35.61
CA THR A 415 14.74 -14.68 -36.87
C THR A 415 16.17 -14.92 -37.37
N ALA A 416 17.15 -14.22 -36.82
CA ALA A 416 18.56 -14.28 -37.23
C ALA A 416 19.46 -14.13 -36.00
N GLU A 417 19.61 -15.22 -35.24
CA GLU A 417 20.37 -15.23 -33.96
C GLU A 417 21.86 -14.86 -34.13
N ASP A 418 22.40 -14.96 -35.33
CA ASP A 418 23.79 -14.57 -35.64
C ASP A 418 23.91 -13.08 -36.07
N GLU A 419 22.81 -12.38 -36.24
CA GLU A 419 22.83 -10.97 -36.60
C GLU A 419 22.77 -10.07 -35.36
N ARG A 420 23.51 -8.97 -35.43
CA ARG A 420 23.53 -7.92 -34.41
C ARG A 420 23.05 -6.62 -34.99
N VAL A 421 22.00 -6.10 -34.42
CA VAL A 421 21.43 -4.79 -34.78
C VAL A 421 21.75 -3.78 -33.69
N THR A 422 22.34 -2.65 -34.05
CA THR A 422 22.76 -1.60 -33.09
C THR A 422 22.10 -0.29 -33.41
N TYR A 423 21.56 0.36 -32.38
CA TYR A 423 21.00 1.71 -32.43
C TYR A 423 21.73 2.61 -31.45
N ARG A 424 21.94 3.87 -31.83
CA ARG A 424 22.48 4.89 -30.94
C ARG A 424 21.35 5.57 -30.18
N ILE A 425 21.49 5.75 -28.88
CA ILE A 425 20.49 6.44 -28.04
C ILE A 425 20.52 7.93 -28.38
N ALA A 426 19.44 8.44 -28.97
CA ALA A 426 19.26 9.84 -29.33
C ALA A 426 18.56 10.65 -28.23
N GLY A 427 17.79 9.98 -27.36
CA GLY A 427 17.09 10.64 -26.27
C GLY A 427 16.50 9.65 -25.26
N VAL A 428 16.25 10.15 -24.07
CA VAL A 428 15.58 9.43 -23.00
C VAL A 428 14.23 10.08 -22.73
N VAL A 429 13.18 9.27 -22.71
CA VAL A 429 11.79 9.74 -22.60
C VAL A 429 11.06 9.12 -21.41
N SER A 430 10.22 9.90 -20.76
CA SER A 430 9.33 9.42 -19.70
C SER A 430 8.05 8.85 -20.31
N LEU A 431 7.78 7.58 -20.06
CA LEU A 431 6.69 6.81 -20.67
C LEU A 431 5.81 6.16 -19.58
N PRO A 432 5.07 6.95 -18.79
CA PRO A 432 4.24 6.38 -17.73
C PRO A 432 3.21 5.40 -18.30
N GLY A 433 3.12 4.23 -17.69
CA GLY A 433 2.18 3.18 -18.08
C GLY A 433 2.61 2.33 -19.29
N TRP A 434 3.85 2.43 -19.80
CA TRP A 434 4.32 1.61 -20.92
C TRP A 434 4.12 0.09 -20.70
N HIS A 435 4.14 -0.36 -19.45
CA HIS A 435 3.95 -1.76 -19.09
C HIS A 435 2.61 -2.34 -19.55
N TRP A 436 1.53 -1.54 -19.55
CA TRP A 436 0.24 -2.04 -20.01
C TRP A 436 0.18 -2.15 -21.54
N VAL A 437 0.84 -1.25 -22.28
CA VAL A 437 0.94 -1.31 -23.74
C VAL A 437 1.52 -2.66 -24.16
N THR A 438 2.63 -3.06 -23.54
CA THR A 438 3.24 -4.36 -23.84
C THR A 438 2.42 -5.55 -23.34
N LYS A 439 1.51 -5.36 -22.39
CA LYS A 439 0.78 -6.44 -21.71
C LYS A 439 -0.59 -6.73 -22.34
N PHE A 440 -1.29 -5.69 -22.77
CA PHE A 440 -2.69 -5.81 -23.19
C PHE A 440 -2.95 -5.56 -24.68
N SER A 441 -2.02 -4.95 -25.39
CA SER A 441 -2.17 -4.64 -26.81
C SER A 441 -1.84 -5.79 -27.77
N GLY A 442 -1.42 -6.94 -27.27
CA GLY A 442 -1.03 -8.07 -28.12
C GLY A 442 0.41 -7.98 -28.68
N VAL A 443 1.16 -6.98 -28.28
CA VAL A 443 2.52 -6.67 -28.77
C VAL A 443 3.57 -7.72 -28.40
N ARG A 444 3.33 -8.50 -27.35
CA ARG A 444 4.28 -9.56 -26.94
C ARG A 444 4.13 -10.78 -27.81
N ARG A 445 5.24 -11.20 -28.41
CA ARG A 445 5.30 -12.35 -29.32
C ARG A 445 6.09 -13.50 -28.75
N HIS A 446 7.30 -13.23 -28.26
CA HIS A 446 8.29 -14.26 -27.91
C HIS A 446 8.46 -14.43 -26.40
N PHE A 447 8.27 -13.39 -25.61
CA PHE A 447 8.52 -13.39 -24.18
C PHE A 447 7.32 -12.88 -23.38
N VAL A 448 7.09 -13.47 -22.21
CA VAL A 448 5.96 -13.08 -21.35
C VAL A 448 6.16 -11.69 -20.72
N ARG A 449 7.42 -11.28 -20.51
CA ARG A 449 7.76 -9.99 -19.89
C ARG A 449 8.93 -9.34 -20.62
N THR A 450 8.95 -8.02 -20.65
CA THR A 450 10.01 -7.22 -21.26
C THR A 450 10.60 -6.26 -20.23
N ALA A 451 11.86 -5.86 -20.43
CA ALA A 451 12.56 -4.91 -19.58
C ALA A 451 12.10 -3.47 -19.85
N THR A 452 11.90 -3.14 -21.13
CA THR A 452 11.57 -1.77 -21.57
C THR A 452 10.86 -1.75 -22.91
N VAL A 453 10.46 -0.56 -23.32
CA VAL A 453 10.08 -0.20 -24.67
C VAL A 453 11.14 0.74 -25.28
N VAL A 454 11.43 0.56 -26.55
CA VAL A 454 12.38 1.36 -27.33
C VAL A 454 11.68 1.86 -28.59
N PHE A 455 11.86 3.11 -28.94
CA PHE A 455 11.29 3.69 -30.16
C PHE A 455 12.41 3.96 -31.18
N ALA A 456 12.18 3.53 -32.43
CA ALA A 456 13.12 3.74 -33.54
C ALA A 456 12.37 4.08 -34.83
N ASN A 457 13.10 4.34 -35.92
CA ASN A 457 12.49 4.59 -37.22
C ASN A 457 11.82 3.31 -37.76
N ARG A 458 10.58 3.43 -38.25
CA ARG A 458 9.77 2.29 -38.71
C ARG A 458 10.41 1.53 -39.86
N GLU A 459 10.85 2.23 -40.91
CA GLU A 459 11.46 1.60 -42.08
C GLU A 459 12.73 0.83 -41.72
N GLN A 460 13.49 1.36 -40.78
CA GLN A 460 14.68 0.69 -40.30
C GLN A 460 14.35 -0.56 -39.50
N VAL A 461 13.42 -0.49 -38.55
CA VAL A 461 12.98 -1.66 -37.77
C VAL A 461 12.39 -2.73 -38.69
N GLN A 462 11.63 -2.36 -39.72
CA GLN A 462 11.13 -3.32 -40.70
C GLN A 462 12.27 -4.04 -41.43
N ARG A 463 13.30 -3.34 -41.85
CA ARG A 463 14.47 -3.93 -42.53
C ARG A 463 15.29 -4.82 -41.60
N ASP A 464 15.64 -4.28 -40.44
CA ASP A 464 16.56 -4.91 -39.51
C ASP A 464 15.99 -6.17 -38.86
N PHE A 465 14.65 -6.26 -38.74
CA PHE A 465 13.94 -7.40 -38.15
C PHE A 465 13.10 -8.19 -39.17
N HIS A 466 13.27 -7.93 -40.48
CA HIS A 466 12.57 -8.64 -41.57
C HIS A 466 11.04 -8.63 -41.45
N LEU A 467 10.46 -7.49 -41.04
CA LEU A 467 9.02 -7.35 -40.88
C LEU A 467 8.39 -6.90 -42.21
N HIS A 468 7.63 -7.79 -42.86
CA HIS A 468 7.08 -7.55 -44.17
C HIS A 468 5.69 -6.95 -44.14
N GLN A 469 4.97 -7.04 -43.04
CA GLN A 469 3.59 -6.59 -42.90
C GLN A 469 3.41 -5.73 -41.64
N THR A 470 2.40 -4.85 -41.68
CA THR A 470 2.02 -4.00 -40.55
C THR A 470 0.99 -4.74 -39.70
N GLU A 471 1.40 -5.23 -38.55
CA GLU A 471 0.51 -5.92 -37.62
C GLU A 471 -0.15 -4.98 -36.64
N PHE A 472 0.43 -3.80 -36.43
CA PHE A 472 -0.02 -2.84 -35.41
C PHE A 472 -0.24 -1.47 -36.02
N VAL A 473 -1.37 -0.87 -35.65
CA VAL A 473 -1.74 0.49 -36.06
C VAL A 473 -2.18 1.26 -34.81
N TRP A 474 -1.60 2.42 -34.63
CA TRP A 474 -2.05 3.39 -33.64
C TRP A 474 -2.86 4.46 -34.33
N MET A 475 -3.97 4.89 -33.69
CA MET A 475 -4.85 5.90 -34.29
C MET A 475 -5.55 6.73 -33.23
N ASP A 476 -5.90 7.96 -33.62
CA ASP A 476 -6.83 8.78 -32.86
C ASP A 476 -8.23 8.63 -33.43
N ILE A 477 -9.22 8.73 -32.56
CA ILE A 477 -10.63 8.56 -32.89
C ILE A 477 -11.41 9.82 -32.53
N ASP A 478 -12.59 9.98 -33.11
CA ASP A 478 -13.50 11.06 -32.76
C ASP A 478 -14.10 10.82 -31.36
N ASP A 479 -14.40 11.89 -30.63
CA ASP A 479 -14.90 11.81 -29.24
C ASP A 479 -16.25 11.08 -29.12
N ASP A 480 -17.04 11.06 -30.18
CA ASP A 480 -18.36 10.43 -30.28
C ASP A 480 -18.34 9.11 -31.06
N ALA A 481 -17.18 8.56 -31.38
CA ALA A 481 -17.04 7.33 -32.16
C ALA A 481 -17.66 6.11 -31.44
N ASP A 482 -18.46 5.33 -32.20
CA ASP A 482 -18.97 4.05 -31.71
C ASP A 482 -17.88 2.96 -31.83
N LEU A 483 -17.25 2.64 -30.68
CA LEU A 483 -16.19 1.64 -30.61
C LEU A 483 -16.63 0.27 -31.08
N SER A 484 -17.92 -0.08 -30.93
CA SER A 484 -18.44 -1.40 -31.33
C SER A 484 -18.54 -1.54 -32.84
N SER A 485 -19.01 -0.51 -33.54
CA SER A 485 -19.06 -0.50 -35.00
C SER A 485 -17.65 -0.45 -35.59
N MET A 486 -16.73 0.34 -35.01
CA MET A 486 -15.34 0.38 -35.44
C MET A 486 -14.63 -0.98 -35.30
N GLU A 487 -14.87 -1.69 -34.20
CA GLU A 487 -14.28 -3.02 -33.98
C GLU A 487 -14.82 -4.02 -35.04
N ALA A 488 -16.10 -3.94 -35.39
CA ALA A 488 -16.68 -4.76 -36.44
C ALA A 488 -16.09 -4.44 -37.82
N ASP A 489 -15.91 -3.17 -38.17
CA ASP A 489 -15.29 -2.75 -39.42
C ASP A 489 -13.83 -3.19 -39.51
N LEU A 490 -13.04 -2.99 -38.45
CA LEU A 490 -11.67 -3.45 -38.38
C LEU A 490 -11.56 -4.98 -38.46
N GLN A 491 -12.50 -5.70 -37.84
CA GLN A 491 -12.60 -7.15 -37.96
C GLN A 491 -12.85 -7.57 -39.40
N SER A 492 -13.74 -6.88 -40.15
CA SER A 492 -13.99 -7.15 -41.55
C SER A 492 -12.77 -6.94 -42.46
N ILE A 493 -11.94 -5.93 -42.13
CA ILE A 493 -10.66 -5.68 -42.81
C ILE A 493 -9.68 -6.84 -42.56
N ALA A 494 -9.59 -7.34 -41.33
CA ALA A 494 -8.75 -8.48 -40.97
C ALA A 494 -9.21 -9.78 -41.70
N GLU A 495 -10.51 -10.02 -41.76
CA GLU A 495 -11.07 -11.24 -42.38
C GLU A 495 -10.81 -11.38 -43.88
N ARG A 496 -10.57 -10.29 -44.60
CA ARG A 496 -10.17 -10.30 -46.00
C ARG A 496 -8.84 -11.05 -46.26
N LYS A 497 -8.04 -11.30 -45.24
CA LYS A 497 -6.80 -12.08 -45.27
C LYS A 497 -7.00 -13.57 -44.99
N SER A 498 -8.25 -14.05 -44.84
CA SER A 498 -8.52 -15.46 -44.53
C SER A 498 -8.11 -16.36 -45.70
N GLY A 499 -7.37 -17.42 -45.41
CA GLY A 499 -6.88 -18.39 -46.40
C GLY A 499 -5.57 -18.00 -47.09
N GLU A 500 -5.06 -16.79 -46.90
CA GLU A 500 -3.77 -16.38 -47.44
C GLU A 500 -2.60 -17.08 -46.72
N THR A 501 -1.53 -17.35 -47.47
CA THR A 501 -0.28 -17.88 -46.95
C THR A 501 0.72 -16.72 -46.83
N PHE A 502 1.30 -16.58 -45.68
CA PHE A 502 2.28 -15.53 -45.39
C PHE A 502 3.50 -16.09 -44.64
N VAL A 503 4.58 -15.37 -44.66
CA VAL A 503 5.80 -15.73 -43.92
C VAL A 503 5.75 -15.01 -42.56
N ALA A 504 5.55 -15.76 -41.48
CA ALA A 504 5.56 -15.21 -40.12
C ALA A 504 6.96 -15.29 -39.54
N SER A 505 7.38 -14.21 -38.89
CA SER A 505 8.66 -14.16 -38.19
C SER A 505 8.78 -15.30 -37.16
N GLY A 506 9.82 -16.15 -37.31
CA GLY A 506 10.08 -17.30 -36.44
C GLY A 506 9.21 -18.54 -36.66
N LEU A 507 8.17 -18.49 -37.49
CA LEU A 507 7.24 -19.60 -37.75
C LEU A 507 7.31 -20.13 -39.19
N GLY A 508 8.02 -19.45 -40.10
CA GLY A 508 8.08 -19.79 -41.51
C GLY A 508 6.76 -19.50 -42.24
N SER A 509 6.43 -20.31 -43.30
CA SER A 509 5.20 -20.09 -44.08
C SER A 509 3.97 -20.65 -43.36
N VAL A 510 3.05 -19.75 -43.00
CA VAL A 510 1.83 -20.05 -42.23
C VAL A 510 0.60 -19.63 -43.05
N LYS A 511 -0.44 -20.44 -43.00
CA LYS A 511 -1.74 -20.11 -43.64
C LYS A 511 -2.71 -19.54 -42.60
N SER A 512 -3.27 -18.35 -42.89
CA SER A 512 -4.23 -17.73 -41.99
C SER A 512 -5.61 -18.37 -42.13
N TYR A 513 -6.08 -19.00 -41.07
CA TYR A 513 -7.42 -19.59 -41.05
C TYR A 513 -8.47 -18.74 -40.35
N ARG A 514 -8.04 -17.89 -39.41
CA ARG A 514 -8.93 -17.01 -38.59
C ARG A 514 -8.22 -15.71 -38.24
N PRO A 515 -8.05 -14.80 -39.19
CA PRO A 515 -7.51 -13.49 -38.89
C PRO A 515 -8.51 -12.70 -38.04
N PHE A 516 -8.01 -11.93 -37.10
CA PHE A 516 -8.83 -11.06 -36.25
C PHE A 516 -8.14 -9.72 -35.98
N ALA A 517 -8.97 -8.70 -35.84
CA ALA A 517 -8.52 -7.40 -35.34
C ALA A 517 -8.83 -7.31 -33.84
N ARG A 518 -7.88 -6.79 -33.08
CA ARG A 518 -8.05 -6.46 -31.66
C ARG A 518 -7.86 -4.98 -31.48
N MET A 519 -8.93 -4.28 -31.15
CA MET A 519 -8.90 -2.88 -30.82
C MET A 519 -8.82 -2.70 -29.30
N THR A 520 -8.00 -1.77 -28.85
CA THR A 520 -7.82 -1.42 -27.43
C THR A 520 -7.87 0.09 -27.28
N ALA A 521 -8.96 0.64 -26.76
CA ALA A 521 -9.10 2.07 -26.49
C ALA A 521 -8.33 2.43 -25.21
N SER A 522 -7.44 3.41 -25.30
CA SER A 522 -6.56 3.86 -24.20
C SER A 522 -7.34 4.35 -22.99
N GLU A 523 -8.47 5.04 -23.21
CA GLU A 523 -9.33 5.53 -22.14
C GLU A 523 -10.01 4.39 -21.37
N ASN A 524 -10.50 3.36 -22.08
CA ASN A 524 -11.12 2.19 -21.45
C ASN A 524 -10.11 1.44 -20.58
N VAL A 525 -8.88 1.30 -21.05
CA VAL A 525 -7.79 0.69 -20.26
C VAL A 525 -7.45 1.54 -19.05
N ARG A 526 -7.37 2.86 -19.21
CA ARG A 526 -7.11 3.78 -18.10
C ARG A 526 -8.18 3.69 -17.02
N LYS A 527 -9.46 3.65 -17.41
CA LYS A 527 -10.60 3.45 -16.52
C LYS A 527 -10.53 2.09 -15.82
N ALA A 528 -10.28 1.02 -16.57
CA ALA A 528 -10.21 -0.34 -16.03
C ALA A 528 -9.05 -0.51 -15.04
N ILE A 529 -7.86 0.04 -15.35
CA ILE A 529 -6.70 0.02 -14.44
C ILE A 529 -7.01 0.79 -13.16
N LYS A 530 -7.60 1.98 -13.28
CA LYS A 530 -7.95 2.81 -12.13
C LYS A 530 -8.95 2.10 -11.22
N LEU A 531 -10.05 1.58 -11.77
CA LEU A 531 -11.07 0.85 -11.01
C LEU A 531 -10.47 -0.37 -10.29
N ARG A 532 -9.70 -1.19 -11.01
CA ARG A 532 -9.09 -2.38 -10.42
C ARG A 532 -8.04 -2.08 -9.37
N ALA A 533 -7.32 -0.98 -9.54
CA ALA A 533 -6.34 -0.53 -8.56
C ALA A 533 -7.02 0.07 -7.32
N ASP A 534 -8.06 0.87 -7.51
CA ASP A 534 -8.88 1.39 -6.40
C ASP A 534 -9.45 0.22 -5.59
N ASP A 535 -10.03 -0.79 -6.23
CA ASP A 535 -10.53 -2.00 -5.56
C ASP A 535 -9.43 -2.72 -4.78
N MET A 536 -8.23 -2.85 -5.37
CA MET A 536 -7.10 -3.49 -4.71
C MET A 536 -6.60 -2.69 -3.50
N ILE A 537 -6.46 -1.37 -3.64
CA ILE A 537 -6.00 -0.48 -2.56
C ILE A 537 -7.04 -0.48 -1.43
N TRP A 538 -8.33 -0.41 -1.76
CA TRP A 538 -9.40 -0.52 -0.78
C TRP A 538 -9.41 -1.90 -0.11
N GLY A 539 -9.22 -2.97 -0.88
CA GLY A 539 -9.12 -4.33 -0.35
C GLY A 539 -8.02 -4.47 0.70
N MET A 540 -6.84 -3.92 0.42
CA MET A 540 -5.73 -3.87 1.38
C MET A 540 -6.04 -2.99 2.60
N SER A 541 -6.89 -1.99 2.45
CA SER A 541 -7.23 -1.03 3.50
C SER A 541 -8.28 -1.54 4.49
N TYR A 542 -9.06 -2.58 4.14
CA TYR A 542 -10.07 -3.12 5.06
C TYR A 542 -9.47 -3.65 6.36
N LEU A 543 -8.30 -4.28 6.31
CA LEU A 543 -7.66 -4.80 7.51
C LEU A 543 -7.22 -3.67 8.47
N PRO A 544 -6.55 -2.61 8.02
CA PRO A 544 -6.31 -1.40 8.82
C PRO A 544 -7.60 -0.77 9.38
N LEU A 545 -8.66 -0.70 8.59
CA LEU A 545 -9.94 -0.12 9.02
C LEU A 545 -10.64 -0.98 10.08
N ILE A 546 -10.61 -2.30 9.95
CA ILE A 546 -11.10 -3.22 10.99
C ILE A 546 -10.28 -3.05 12.27
N THR A 547 -8.95 -2.95 12.15
CA THR A 547 -8.07 -2.67 13.29
C THR A 547 -8.44 -1.35 13.96
N LEU A 548 -8.70 -0.29 13.18
CA LEU A 548 -9.16 1.00 13.67
C LEU A 548 -10.50 0.89 14.43
N ALA A 549 -11.46 0.13 13.90
CA ALA A 549 -12.75 -0.10 14.57
C ALA A 549 -12.57 -0.84 15.91
N ILE A 550 -11.71 -1.84 15.97
CA ILE A 550 -11.38 -2.55 17.21
C ILE A 550 -10.70 -1.60 18.21
N MET A 551 -9.79 -0.74 17.74
CA MET A 551 -9.11 0.24 18.59
C MET A 551 -10.06 1.29 19.14
N SER A 552 -11.16 1.62 18.44
CA SER A 552 -12.17 2.54 18.96
C SER A 552 -12.85 2.02 20.24
N LEU A 553 -12.94 0.70 20.40
CA LEU A 553 -13.43 0.08 21.65
C LEU A 553 -12.47 0.30 22.82
N ALA A 554 -11.16 0.32 22.58
CA ALA A 554 -10.17 0.66 23.59
C ALA A 554 -10.32 2.10 24.08
N ILE A 555 -10.70 3.01 23.18
CA ILE A 555 -11.03 4.39 23.55
C ILE A 555 -12.30 4.43 24.40
N ALA A 556 -13.34 3.70 24.04
CA ALA A 556 -14.55 3.64 24.86
C ALA A 556 -14.19 3.24 26.30
N ASN A 557 -13.35 2.20 26.44
CA ASN A 557 -12.88 1.77 27.74
C ASN A 557 -12.05 2.86 28.47
N THR A 558 -11.15 3.54 27.75
CA THR A 558 -10.35 4.64 28.29
C THR A 558 -11.20 5.82 28.74
N VAL A 559 -12.22 6.22 27.96
CA VAL A 559 -13.16 7.29 28.29
C VAL A 559 -14.03 6.91 29.49
N ILE A 560 -14.54 5.68 29.53
CA ILE A 560 -15.30 5.14 30.68
C ILE A 560 -14.47 5.23 31.96
N ALA A 561 -13.21 4.84 31.89
CA ALA A 561 -12.28 4.89 32.99
C ALA A 561 -11.96 6.33 33.42
N SER A 562 -11.74 7.22 32.44
CA SER A 562 -11.55 8.65 32.71
C SER A 562 -12.73 9.24 33.49
N VAL A 563 -13.89 8.89 33.05
CA VAL A 563 -15.14 9.32 33.67
C VAL A 563 -15.31 8.76 35.10
N ARG A 564 -15.09 7.45 35.28
CA ARG A 564 -15.18 6.80 36.59
C ARG A 564 -14.18 7.39 37.60
N SER A 565 -12.93 7.58 37.21
CA SER A 565 -11.88 8.13 38.09
C SER A 565 -12.15 9.57 38.53
N ARG A 566 -13.01 10.31 37.78
CA ARG A 566 -13.32 11.73 38.00
C ARG A 566 -14.77 11.96 38.42
N THR A 567 -15.49 10.90 38.80
CA THR A 567 -16.92 10.98 39.16
C THR A 567 -17.14 12.00 40.28
N TRP A 568 -16.26 12.07 41.27
CA TRP A 568 -16.34 13.06 42.36
C TRP A 568 -16.11 14.49 41.87
N GLU A 569 -15.13 14.74 41.00
CA GLU A 569 -14.90 16.05 40.38
C GLU A 569 -16.16 16.53 39.60
N PHE A 570 -16.75 15.61 38.85
CA PHE A 570 -18.03 15.91 38.13
C PHE A 570 -19.17 16.21 39.09
N GLY A 571 -19.25 15.55 40.26
CA GLY A 571 -20.19 15.82 41.31
C GLY A 571 -20.02 17.25 41.86
N ILE A 572 -18.77 17.67 42.15
CA ILE A 572 -18.46 19.04 42.57
C ILE A 572 -18.85 20.05 41.48
N MET A 573 -18.42 19.85 40.24
CA MET A 573 -18.75 20.77 39.14
C MET A 573 -20.25 20.94 38.99
N ARG A 574 -21.04 19.88 39.16
CA ARG A 574 -22.48 19.93 39.11
C ARG A 574 -23.08 20.65 40.31
N SER A 575 -22.50 20.53 41.52
CA SER A 575 -22.99 21.23 42.72
C SER A 575 -22.75 22.74 42.66
N ILE A 576 -21.74 23.21 41.91
CA ILE A 576 -21.46 24.65 41.69
C ILE A 576 -22.16 25.20 40.44
N GLY A 577 -23.08 24.42 39.78
CA GLY A 577 -23.96 24.94 38.74
C GLY A 577 -23.57 24.54 37.30
N VAL A 578 -22.56 23.70 37.05
CA VAL A 578 -22.26 23.18 35.71
C VAL A 578 -23.42 22.31 35.20
N THR A 579 -23.95 22.64 34.05
CA THR A 579 -25.09 21.92 33.45
C THR A 579 -24.69 20.53 32.92
N ARG A 580 -25.72 19.65 32.79
CA ARG A 580 -25.52 18.30 32.17
C ARG A 580 -24.89 18.39 30.78
N GLY A 581 -25.36 19.37 29.97
CA GLY A 581 -24.88 19.59 28.62
C GLY A 581 -23.44 20.09 28.57
N GLN A 582 -23.01 20.94 29.50
CA GLN A 582 -21.62 21.39 29.58
C GLN A 582 -20.67 20.25 29.96
N LEU A 583 -21.09 19.38 30.89
CA LEU A 583 -20.31 18.20 31.27
C LEU A 583 -20.19 17.21 30.11
N ALA A 584 -21.28 16.97 29.38
CA ALA A 584 -21.28 16.13 28.18
C ALA A 584 -20.34 16.69 27.10
N ARG A 585 -20.42 17.99 26.82
CA ARG A 585 -19.51 18.65 25.86
C ARG A 585 -18.04 18.58 26.29
N LEU A 586 -17.76 18.61 27.59
CA LEU A 586 -16.39 18.47 28.10
C LEU A 586 -15.79 17.09 27.78
N VAL A 587 -16.56 16.03 28.00
CA VAL A 587 -16.11 14.65 27.67
C VAL A 587 -15.97 14.48 26.15
N ILE A 588 -16.87 15.07 25.36
CA ILE A 588 -16.77 15.10 23.90
C ILE A 588 -15.50 15.84 23.45
N ALA A 589 -15.19 17.00 24.07
CA ALA A 589 -13.98 17.76 23.76
C ALA A 589 -12.70 16.95 24.04
N GLU A 590 -12.66 16.24 25.16
CA GLU A 590 -11.57 15.33 25.52
C GLU A 590 -11.41 14.23 24.45
N THR A 591 -12.51 13.58 24.06
CA THR A 591 -12.53 12.52 23.06
C THR A 591 -12.07 13.01 21.68
N ILE A 592 -12.54 14.17 21.24
CA ILE A 592 -12.12 14.78 19.96
C ILE A 592 -10.61 15.11 20.01
N SER A 593 -10.11 15.63 21.12
CA SER A 593 -8.69 15.98 21.23
C SER A 593 -7.78 14.74 21.16
N ILE A 594 -8.20 13.61 21.75
CA ILE A 594 -7.51 12.33 21.61
C ILE A 594 -7.53 11.88 20.15
N ALA A 595 -8.70 11.94 19.49
CA ALA A 595 -8.84 11.55 18.10
C ALA A 595 -7.98 12.40 17.15
N VAL A 596 -7.96 13.72 17.34
CA VAL A 596 -7.13 14.63 16.56
C VAL A 596 -5.64 14.39 16.82
N GLY A 597 -5.24 14.16 18.06
CA GLY A 597 -3.88 13.76 18.40
C GLY A 597 -3.47 12.45 17.68
N ALA A 598 -4.39 11.49 17.62
CA ALA A 598 -4.18 10.24 16.88
C ALA A 598 -4.06 10.47 15.37
N CYS A 599 -4.90 11.34 14.78
CA CYS A 599 -4.80 11.71 13.37
C CYS A 599 -3.45 12.35 13.02
N LEU A 600 -2.97 13.28 13.87
CA LEU A 600 -1.66 13.91 13.65
C LEU A 600 -0.51 12.91 13.74
N LEU A 601 -0.52 12.07 14.77
CA LEU A 601 0.53 11.07 14.97
C LEU A 601 0.52 10.03 13.84
N SER A 602 -0.64 9.57 13.42
CA SER A 602 -0.81 8.61 12.33
C SER A 602 -0.42 9.18 10.98
N LEU A 603 -0.64 10.47 10.75
CA LEU A 603 -0.22 11.14 9.51
C LEU A 603 1.30 11.14 9.40
N ILE A 604 2.02 11.53 10.46
CA ILE A 604 3.49 11.52 10.49
C ILE A 604 4.01 10.10 10.25
N PHE A 605 3.53 9.14 11.03
CA PHE A 605 3.95 7.74 10.90
C PHE A 605 3.59 7.15 9.54
N GLY A 606 2.35 7.32 9.09
CA GLY A 606 1.83 6.75 7.84
C GLY A 606 2.52 7.30 6.61
N LEU A 607 2.82 8.61 6.58
CA LEU A 607 3.55 9.22 5.47
C LEU A 607 5.01 8.76 5.42
N ILE A 608 5.70 8.69 6.55
CA ILE A 608 7.09 8.20 6.59
C ILE A 608 7.15 6.72 6.20
N ALA A 609 6.26 5.89 6.76
CA ALA A 609 6.19 4.47 6.44
C ALA A 609 5.83 4.23 4.96
N GLY A 610 4.85 4.99 4.45
CA GLY A 610 4.46 4.95 3.04
C GLY A 610 5.60 5.38 2.12
N TRP A 611 6.30 6.47 2.44
CA TRP A 611 7.45 6.96 1.68
C TRP A 611 8.61 5.95 1.66
N CYS A 612 8.94 5.37 2.81
CA CYS A 612 9.95 4.30 2.87
C CYS A 612 9.53 3.08 2.02
N GLY A 613 8.26 2.68 2.08
CA GLY A 613 7.74 1.58 1.27
C GLY A 613 7.80 1.86 -0.23
N VAL A 614 7.47 3.09 -0.64
CA VAL A 614 7.59 3.55 -2.04
C VAL A 614 9.05 3.55 -2.49
N GLY A 615 9.95 4.10 -1.69
CA GLY A 615 11.38 4.15 -2.00
C GLY A 615 12.03 2.77 -2.09
N MET A 616 11.53 1.78 -1.32
CA MET A 616 12.05 0.40 -1.37
C MET A 616 11.67 -0.32 -2.67
N ALA A 617 10.64 0.09 -3.38
CA ALA A 617 10.17 -0.58 -4.59
C ALA A 617 11.25 -0.68 -5.69
N GLN A 618 12.14 0.31 -5.78
CA GLN A 618 13.27 0.30 -6.72
C GLN A 618 14.30 -0.79 -6.39
N TYR A 619 14.52 -1.10 -5.10
CA TYR A 619 15.52 -2.10 -4.66
C TYR A 619 14.97 -3.53 -4.68
N VAL A 620 13.66 -3.70 -4.67
CA VAL A 620 12.99 -5.01 -4.83
C VAL A 620 12.80 -5.36 -6.32
N GLY A 621 13.21 -4.46 -7.22
CA GLY A 621 13.17 -4.66 -8.67
C GLY A 621 11.76 -4.57 -9.27
N TRP A 622 10.88 -3.80 -8.65
CA TRP A 622 9.59 -3.45 -9.23
C TRP A 622 9.69 -2.27 -10.19
N PHE A 623 10.59 -1.33 -9.88
CA PHE A 623 10.88 -0.14 -10.67
C PHE A 623 12.39 0.08 -10.76
N ALA A 624 12.83 0.69 -11.83
CA ALA A 624 14.22 1.05 -12.02
C ALA A 624 14.68 2.21 -11.11
N GLY A 625 13.75 3.07 -10.72
CA GLY A 625 13.98 4.21 -9.84
C GLY A 625 12.85 4.39 -8.81
N PRO A 626 12.97 5.37 -7.92
CA PRO A 626 11.94 5.65 -6.92
C PRO A 626 10.66 6.15 -7.60
N PRO A 627 9.52 5.47 -7.45
CA PRO A 627 8.27 5.95 -8.01
C PRO A 627 7.84 7.28 -7.35
N ASN A 628 7.06 8.07 -8.08
CA ASN A 628 6.57 9.35 -7.59
C ASN A 628 5.73 9.18 -6.32
N PHE A 629 6.08 9.92 -5.27
CA PHE A 629 5.37 9.92 -4.01
C PHE A 629 4.07 10.72 -4.11
N ILE A 630 2.94 10.08 -3.85
CA ILE A 630 1.60 10.70 -3.90
C ILE A 630 0.92 10.58 -2.55
N ILE A 631 0.39 11.70 -2.06
CA ILE A 631 -0.41 11.75 -0.86
C ILE A 631 -1.89 11.84 -1.26
N PRO A 632 -2.69 10.77 -1.07
CA PRO A 632 -4.11 10.75 -1.43
C PRO A 632 -4.97 11.42 -0.35
N TRP A 633 -4.96 12.77 -0.29
CA TRP A 633 -5.65 13.56 0.74
C TRP A 633 -7.14 13.25 0.88
N SER A 634 -7.83 12.98 -0.24
CA SER A 634 -9.24 12.59 -0.22
C SER A 634 -9.50 11.31 0.56
N HIS A 635 -8.68 10.30 0.37
CA HIS A 635 -8.80 9.01 1.06
C HIS A 635 -8.34 9.10 2.52
N LEU A 636 -7.27 9.84 2.79
CA LEU A 636 -6.80 10.08 4.16
C LEU A 636 -7.87 10.82 4.99
N SER A 637 -8.58 11.79 4.39
CA SER A 637 -9.66 12.51 5.06
C SER A 637 -10.83 11.59 5.46
N ILE A 638 -11.12 10.54 4.67
CA ILE A 638 -12.11 9.51 5.02
C ILE A 638 -11.67 8.76 6.29
N GLY A 639 -10.42 8.31 6.35
CA GLY A 639 -9.87 7.64 7.53
C GLY A 639 -9.89 8.53 8.78
N PHE A 640 -9.57 9.80 8.64
CA PHE A 640 -9.63 10.77 9.75
C PHE A 640 -11.07 11.01 10.21
N ALA A 641 -12.00 11.19 9.28
CA ALA A 641 -13.42 11.36 9.60
C ALA A 641 -13.99 10.11 10.29
N MET A 642 -13.66 8.92 9.80
CA MET A 642 -14.02 7.65 10.45
C MET A 642 -13.47 7.56 11.87
N THR A 643 -12.21 7.91 12.08
CA THR A 643 -11.57 7.88 13.40
C THR A 643 -12.31 8.80 14.38
N ILE A 644 -12.55 10.04 13.98
CA ILE A 644 -13.30 11.01 14.81
C ILE A 644 -14.71 10.49 15.09
N GLY A 645 -15.40 9.98 14.06
CA GLY A 645 -16.75 9.41 14.19
C GLY A 645 -16.80 8.22 15.16
N LEU A 646 -15.89 7.28 15.03
CA LEU A 646 -15.79 6.11 15.92
C LEU A 646 -15.46 6.53 17.37
N CYS A 647 -14.58 7.51 17.56
CA CYS A 647 -14.28 8.04 18.88
C CYS A 647 -15.50 8.73 19.52
N LEU A 648 -16.26 9.50 18.75
CA LEU A 648 -17.48 10.12 19.22
C LEU A 648 -18.53 9.07 19.60
N LEU A 649 -18.72 8.04 18.78
CA LEU A 649 -19.61 6.91 19.08
C LEU A 649 -19.19 6.20 20.37
N ALA A 650 -17.89 5.92 20.51
CA ALA A 650 -17.33 5.31 21.71
C ALA A 650 -17.53 6.16 22.97
N GLY A 651 -17.47 7.49 22.84
CA GLY A 651 -17.71 8.46 23.92
C GLY A 651 -19.18 8.67 24.29
N LEU A 652 -20.12 8.35 23.39
CA LEU A 652 -21.54 8.61 23.59
C LEU A 652 -22.12 7.95 24.85
N TRP A 653 -21.82 6.67 25.07
CA TRP A 653 -22.35 5.92 26.21
C TRP A 653 -21.91 6.50 27.57
N PRO A 654 -20.62 6.78 27.84
CA PRO A 654 -20.21 7.48 29.05
C PRO A 654 -20.86 8.85 29.22
N VAL A 655 -20.95 9.62 28.13
CA VAL A 655 -21.58 10.95 28.14
C VAL A 655 -23.04 10.88 28.57
N VAL A 656 -23.84 9.98 28.00
CA VAL A 656 -25.26 9.81 28.36
C VAL A 656 -25.41 9.36 29.83
N ARG A 657 -24.54 8.46 30.28
CA ARG A 657 -24.57 7.98 31.66
C ARG A 657 -24.30 9.07 32.69
N ILE A 658 -23.28 9.91 32.46
CA ILE A 658 -22.96 11.05 33.32
C ILE A 658 -24.11 12.10 33.28
N GLY A 659 -24.63 12.38 32.10
CA GLY A 659 -25.73 13.33 31.95
C GLY A 659 -26.99 12.95 32.73
N ARG A 660 -27.24 11.64 32.91
CA ARG A 660 -28.40 11.13 33.68
C ARG A 660 -28.12 10.97 35.17
N ALA A 661 -26.86 10.96 35.61
CA ALA A 661 -26.52 10.78 37.01
C ALA A 661 -26.91 12.00 37.87
N GLU A 662 -27.42 11.75 39.06
CA GLU A 662 -27.75 12.81 40.05
C GLU A 662 -26.47 13.31 40.74
N PRO A 663 -26.35 14.60 41.07
CA PRO A 663 -25.18 15.15 41.74
C PRO A 663 -24.82 14.46 43.05
N LEU A 664 -25.84 14.10 43.84
CA LEU A 664 -25.66 13.42 45.11
C LEU A 664 -25.10 12.02 44.91
N GLY A 665 -25.59 11.26 43.90
CA GLY A 665 -25.07 9.95 43.56
C GLY A 665 -23.63 9.99 43.05
N LEU A 666 -23.21 11.02 42.31
CA LEU A 666 -21.83 11.23 41.85
C LEU A 666 -20.86 11.50 43.02
N LEU A 667 -21.31 12.30 44.01
CA LEU A 667 -20.54 12.60 45.24
C LEU A 667 -20.42 11.36 46.16
N GLN A 668 -21.51 10.59 46.31
CA GLN A 668 -21.50 9.35 47.10
C GLN A 668 -20.66 8.22 46.45
N ALA A 669 -20.77 8.07 45.11
CA ALA A 669 -19.97 7.10 44.41
C ALA A 669 -18.45 7.39 44.49
N GLY A 670 -18.08 8.68 44.56
CA GLY A 670 -16.69 9.09 44.79
C GLY A 670 -16.20 8.79 46.23
N ARG A 671 -17.09 8.81 47.22
CA ARG A 671 -16.81 8.43 48.62
C ARG A 671 -16.85 6.91 48.85
N GLY A 672 -17.73 6.19 48.16
CA GLY A 672 -17.88 4.74 48.26
C GLY A 672 -16.66 3.95 47.74
N GLY A 673 -15.85 4.55 46.85
CA GLY A 673 -14.53 4.04 46.48
C GLY A 673 -13.41 4.34 47.52
N GLN A 674 -13.75 5.05 48.59
CA GLN A 674 -12.86 5.35 49.73
C GLN A 674 -13.23 4.58 51.01
N GLY A 675 -14.32 3.77 50.96
CA GLY A 675 -14.75 2.88 52.04
C GLY A 675 -14.28 1.44 51.89
#